data_67870720798e617d1ce64bbbf615f11b
#
_entry.id   67870720798e617d1ce64bbbf615f11b
#
_cell.length_a   1.000
_cell.length_b   1.000
_cell.length_c   1.000
_cell.angle_alpha   90.00
_cell.angle_beta   90.00
_cell.angle_gamma   90.00
#
_symmetry.space_group_name_H-M   'P 1'
#
loop_
_entity.id
_entity.type
_entity.pdbx_description
1 polymer ?
#
loop_
_entity_poly.entity_id
_entity_poly.type
_entity_poly.pdbx_seq_one_letter_code
_entity_poly.pdbx_strand_id
1 'polypeptide(L)'
;MEDIRATRQELQGQETFPLKGDFAAVYLKGEKQILRMEEHDGVCSMRDLIKENFHKLELERSYQFIGIYPKGEKPLNQEAVASVESQLICINQFFVMWEIISDETKAMLRISVLPHAYDIELQEVSWKDELLHMYFQGDKSEDAQMVLYNDQIAVRMPDFKKGAHGLHLTMSMQRLQSLPQAQYAMALIEDDQVHRLHTVEKHSFDVTVEKDGIFERMMRVEIGEDAMLSLKSVEILLDPQLVFLAYDQDTLIMKGQITHELDIMRFPNISWKCNVVSDDDQITYDWPMEITDYAFTLRFDKEQLLEFNRRYYRRWNLNLDLYVNDEPVASYPFKKSTSMNGSILLEKEYLDGEYTVGLEVSTTKQLNSLSFRYRNPVAIMRINYMEVKGNKIRFHVRTQKDIDGIYRNMNIYIDDVKESNHCTVKRRTSRTLMVTYHCGDPKHFIEKIVQEGCPFVIRYKDHNYRNTIHEIDRSRIYGSFMQHVLNSKRYRRWGRLAYRLFLHFPIRKHTILFESFLGRNVSGNPKYIYEYMQKNGYDKTYKMYWILNDTDEPVTGSAKKLLRRSISYYYHMATAGIWVFNTRQDNEIVKRSDNTYLQTWHGTPLKRLGMDMDSVSMATVDNIVDYKRDFVANSRRWDYLLAQNQYSADIFRRCFAFRKQLLVEGYPANDILFQADERKIAQLKEAFKLPQDKKVILYAPTWRDDNFLKKGYYQMKMQLDLQMMKEALGDEYVIALRMHYLIMDNIDLREYEGFAYDFSANYDIQELYLVSDIMITDYSSTMFDYANLKRPIIFFTYDIDTYRDSLRGFYFDFEKEAPGPIVKTTREVISAIQNLSAWRQDYHDLEEAFYRKFNHIDDGKAAKRVVDIILKQKEDS
;
A
#
# COMPACT_ATOMS: atom_id res chain seq x y z
N MET A 1 -29.47 13.27 -1.48
CA MET A 1 -29.07 12.39 -0.35
C MET A 1 -30.27 11.88 0.44
N GLU A 2 -31.31 12.67 0.68
CA GLU A 2 -32.54 12.19 1.34
C GLU A 2 -33.32 11.17 0.51
N ASP A 3 -33.45 11.38 -0.82
CA ASP A 3 -34.15 10.43 -1.70
C ASP A 3 -33.37 9.12 -1.87
N ILE A 4 -32.03 9.17 -1.87
CA ILE A 4 -31.19 7.96 -1.93
C ILE A 4 -31.28 7.18 -0.60
N ARG A 5 -31.42 7.89 0.54
CA ARG A 5 -31.69 7.26 1.82
C ARG A 5 -33.12 6.67 1.89
N ALA A 6 -34.11 7.35 1.33
CA ALA A 6 -35.48 6.84 1.24
C ALA A 6 -35.57 5.57 0.37
N THR A 7 -34.95 5.59 -0.81
CA THR A 7 -34.89 4.39 -1.68
C THR A 7 -34.09 3.25 -1.05
N ARG A 8 -33.02 3.55 -0.30
CA ARG A 8 -32.28 2.53 0.47
C ARG A 8 -33.11 1.96 1.63
N GLN A 9 -33.90 2.77 2.30
CA GLN A 9 -34.84 2.32 3.35
C GLN A 9 -35.98 1.49 2.75
N GLU A 10 -36.53 1.84 1.59
CA GLU A 10 -37.53 1.02 0.90
C GLU A 10 -36.96 -0.34 0.46
N LEU A 11 -35.74 -0.36 -0.09
CA LEU A 11 -35.08 -1.61 -0.48
C LEU A 11 -34.73 -2.52 0.71
N GLN A 12 -34.36 -1.94 1.86
CA GLN A 12 -34.13 -2.70 3.09
C GLN A 12 -35.45 -3.07 3.80
N GLY A 13 -36.49 -2.26 3.66
CA GLY A 13 -37.82 -2.51 4.23
C GLY A 13 -38.57 -3.69 3.62
N GLN A 14 -38.22 -4.08 2.40
CA GLN A 14 -38.87 -5.23 1.70
C GLN A 14 -38.44 -6.60 2.24
N GLU A 15 -37.37 -6.68 2.99
CA GLU A 15 -36.85 -7.95 3.54
C GLU A 15 -37.18 -8.15 5.02
N THR A 16 -37.83 -7.19 5.65
CA THR A 16 -38.15 -7.24 7.08
C THR A 16 -39.63 -6.99 7.34
N PHE A 17 -40.10 -7.55 8.42
CA PHE A 17 -41.47 -7.29 8.88
C PHE A 17 -41.51 -7.12 10.42
N PRO A 18 -42.37 -6.25 10.94
CA PRO A 18 -42.47 -6.01 12.38
C PRO A 18 -43.32 -7.09 13.05
N LEU A 19 -42.92 -7.45 14.29
CA LEU A 19 -43.71 -8.25 15.22
C LEU A 19 -44.15 -7.37 16.40
N LYS A 20 -45.41 -7.51 16.82
CA LYS A 20 -46.00 -6.74 17.93
C LYS A 20 -46.63 -7.67 18.95
N GLY A 21 -46.30 -7.51 20.25
CA GLY A 21 -46.93 -8.23 21.33
C GLY A 21 -45.98 -8.60 22.47
N ASP A 22 -46.50 -9.00 23.60
CA ASP A 22 -45.75 -9.40 24.80
C ASP A 22 -45.51 -10.92 24.81
N PHE A 23 -44.81 -11.44 23.81
CA PHE A 23 -44.37 -12.83 23.75
C PHE A 23 -42.87 -12.95 24.03
N ALA A 24 -42.46 -14.07 24.64
CA ALA A 24 -41.07 -14.31 24.98
C ALA A 24 -40.25 -14.77 23.76
N ALA A 25 -40.89 -15.35 22.76
CA ALA A 25 -40.28 -15.76 21.46
C ALA A 25 -41.36 -16.05 20.44
N VAL A 26 -40.98 -16.06 19.16
CA VAL A 26 -41.85 -16.47 18.05
C VAL A 26 -41.18 -17.57 17.26
N TYR A 27 -41.93 -18.50 16.76
CA TYR A 27 -41.47 -19.49 15.77
C TYR A 27 -42.55 -19.72 14.70
N LEU A 28 -42.11 -20.28 13.59
CA LEU A 28 -43.00 -20.65 12.47
C LEU A 28 -43.24 -22.17 12.50
N LYS A 29 -44.52 -22.55 12.51
CA LYS A 29 -44.96 -23.97 12.57
C LYS A 29 -45.57 -24.37 11.23
N GLY A 30 -44.88 -25.25 10.49
CA GLY A 30 -45.43 -25.95 9.35
C GLY A 30 -46.11 -27.27 9.76
N GLU A 31 -46.61 -28.04 8.78
CA GLU A 31 -47.19 -29.36 9.05
C GLU A 31 -46.16 -30.36 9.59
N LYS A 32 -44.94 -30.32 9.07
CA LYS A 32 -43.88 -31.29 9.39
C LYS A 32 -42.65 -30.67 10.08
N GLN A 33 -42.52 -29.34 10.05
CA GLN A 33 -41.32 -28.65 10.47
C GLN A 33 -41.63 -27.40 11.31
N ILE A 34 -40.64 -27.02 12.11
CA ILE A 34 -40.63 -25.79 12.90
C ILE A 34 -39.40 -24.99 12.49
N LEU A 35 -39.60 -23.73 12.10
CA LEU A 35 -38.54 -22.79 11.81
C LEU A 35 -38.36 -21.86 12.99
N ARG A 36 -37.11 -21.68 13.46
CA ARG A 36 -36.79 -20.69 14.47
C ARG A 36 -36.66 -19.33 13.84
N MET A 37 -37.13 -18.31 14.57
CA MET A 37 -37.00 -16.92 14.16
C MET A 37 -36.17 -16.18 15.20
N GLU A 38 -35.26 -15.37 14.72
CA GLU A 38 -34.55 -14.40 15.55
C GLU A 38 -35.15 -13.01 15.31
N GLU A 39 -35.37 -12.28 16.39
CA GLU A 39 -35.95 -10.95 16.40
C GLU A 39 -34.90 -9.97 16.93
N HIS A 40 -34.75 -8.84 16.25
CA HIS A 40 -33.97 -7.73 16.70
C HIS A 40 -34.83 -6.46 16.75
N ASP A 41 -35.02 -5.91 17.93
CA ASP A 41 -35.79 -4.67 18.18
C ASP A 41 -37.24 -4.68 17.63
N GLY A 42 -37.94 -5.82 17.73
CA GLY A 42 -39.31 -5.97 17.21
C GLY A 42 -39.43 -6.16 15.72
N VAL A 43 -38.32 -6.44 15.01
CA VAL A 43 -38.27 -6.63 13.56
C VAL A 43 -37.61 -7.95 13.20
N CYS A 44 -38.22 -8.74 12.31
CA CYS A 44 -37.62 -9.96 11.76
C CYS A 44 -37.13 -9.76 10.35
N SER A 45 -35.94 -10.32 10.06
CA SER A 45 -35.35 -10.37 8.74
C SER A 45 -35.77 -11.66 8.02
N MET A 46 -36.45 -11.54 6.90
CA MET A 46 -36.84 -12.69 6.06
C MET A 46 -35.61 -13.34 5.43
N ARG A 47 -34.61 -12.57 5.06
CA ARG A 47 -33.34 -13.06 4.50
C ARG A 47 -32.62 -14.00 5.45
N ASP A 48 -32.52 -13.61 6.72
CA ASP A 48 -31.83 -14.42 7.75
C ASP A 48 -32.65 -15.68 8.06
N LEU A 49 -33.96 -15.53 8.18
CA LEU A 49 -34.87 -16.68 8.36
C LEU A 49 -34.69 -17.72 7.24
N ILE A 50 -34.65 -17.28 5.98
CA ILE A 50 -34.49 -18.17 4.82
C ILE A 50 -33.09 -18.77 4.79
N LYS A 51 -32.03 -17.99 5.02
CA LYS A 51 -30.65 -18.51 5.04
C LYS A 51 -30.48 -19.62 6.06
N GLU A 52 -30.95 -19.41 7.27
CA GLU A 52 -30.79 -20.38 8.37
C GLU A 52 -31.61 -21.66 8.20
N ASN A 53 -32.74 -21.60 7.49
CA ASN A 53 -33.65 -22.70 7.36
C ASN A 53 -33.82 -23.21 5.93
N PHE A 54 -32.98 -22.79 4.97
CA PHE A 54 -33.15 -23.04 3.54
C PHE A 54 -33.41 -24.52 3.20
N HIS A 55 -32.65 -25.44 3.79
CA HIS A 55 -32.81 -26.88 3.60
C HIS A 55 -34.16 -27.45 4.10
N LYS A 56 -34.88 -26.73 4.98
CA LYS A 56 -36.20 -27.10 5.49
C LYS A 56 -37.31 -26.52 4.64
N LEU A 57 -37.05 -25.36 3.99
CA LEU A 57 -38.07 -24.69 3.15
C LEU A 57 -38.42 -25.46 1.87
N GLU A 58 -37.53 -26.31 1.39
CA GLU A 58 -37.78 -27.18 0.23
C GLU A 58 -38.91 -28.20 0.46
N LEU A 59 -39.23 -28.50 1.72
CA LEU A 59 -40.20 -29.51 2.11
C LEU A 59 -41.60 -28.97 2.40
N GLU A 60 -41.75 -27.69 2.71
CA GLU A 60 -43.01 -27.05 3.06
C GLU A 60 -43.10 -25.63 2.49
N ARG A 61 -44.32 -25.19 2.15
CA ARG A 61 -44.57 -23.88 1.55
C ARG A 61 -45.39 -22.92 2.43
N SER A 62 -45.93 -23.39 3.54
CA SER A 62 -46.77 -22.59 4.43
C SER A 62 -46.44 -22.83 5.89
N TYR A 63 -46.33 -21.77 6.64
CA TYR A 63 -46.01 -21.79 8.06
C TYR A 63 -46.94 -20.85 8.82
N GLN A 64 -47.38 -21.27 10.01
CA GLN A 64 -48.16 -20.42 10.91
C GLN A 64 -47.24 -19.76 11.95
N PHE A 65 -47.44 -18.48 12.22
CA PHE A 65 -46.77 -17.79 13.28
C PHE A 65 -47.30 -18.19 14.65
N ILE A 66 -46.43 -18.67 15.54
CA ILE A 66 -46.76 -19.08 16.90
C ILE A 66 -45.97 -18.26 17.91
N GLY A 67 -46.64 -17.55 18.79
CA GLY A 67 -46.03 -16.83 19.91
C GLY A 67 -45.95 -17.69 21.17
N ILE A 68 -44.81 -17.61 21.88
CA ILE A 68 -44.57 -18.27 23.16
C ILE A 68 -44.85 -17.25 24.26
N TYR A 69 -45.81 -17.52 25.08
CA TYR A 69 -46.22 -16.71 26.24
C TYR A 69 -45.93 -17.43 27.54
N PRO A 70 -45.92 -16.74 28.74
CA PRO A 70 -45.70 -17.38 30.02
C PRO A 70 -46.76 -18.49 30.36
N LYS A 71 -47.92 -18.44 29.71
CA LYS A 71 -49.04 -19.40 29.93
C LYS A 71 -49.20 -20.41 28.79
N GLY A 72 -48.29 -20.51 27.86
CA GLY A 72 -48.30 -21.46 26.74
C GLY A 72 -48.15 -20.78 25.38
N GLU A 73 -48.30 -21.59 24.30
CA GLU A 73 -48.19 -21.19 22.92
C GLU A 73 -49.54 -20.79 22.33
N LYS A 74 -49.56 -19.73 21.49
CA LYS A 74 -50.75 -19.31 20.75
C LYS A 74 -50.39 -18.85 19.32
N PRO A 75 -51.29 -19.11 18.34
CA PRO A 75 -51.20 -18.49 17.03
C PRO A 75 -51.17 -16.96 17.12
N LEU A 76 -50.34 -16.32 16.34
CA LEU A 76 -50.36 -14.87 16.15
C LEU A 76 -51.37 -14.49 15.04
N ASN A 77 -52.01 -13.36 15.15
CA ASN A 77 -53.00 -12.82 14.22
C ASN A 77 -52.53 -11.48 13.61
N GLN A 78 -53.38 -10.80 12.87
CA GLN A 78 -53.11 -9.54 12.18
C GLN A 78 -52.68 -8.39 13.11
N GLU A 79 -53.01 -8.43 14.40
CA GLU A 79 -52.59 -7.41 15.37
C GLU A 79 -51.11 -7.55 15.72
N ALA A 80 -50.58 -8.79 15.70
CA ALA A 80 -49.20 -9.11 16.01
C ALA A 80 -48.33 -9.16 14.74
N VAL A 81 -48.86 -9.62 13.61
CA VAL A 81 -48.12 -9.75 12.34
C VAL A 81 -49.01 -9.19 11.21
N ALA A 82 -48.65 -8.07 10.67
CA ALA A 82 -49.36 -7.48 9.54
C ALA A 82 -49.21 -8.29 8.25
N SER A 83 -50.21 -8.24 7.36
CA SER A 83 -50.10 -8.83 6.03
C SER A 83 -49.03 -8.12 5.21
N VAL A 84 -48.25 -8.89 4.47
CA VAL A 84 -47.20 -8.39 3.56
C VAL A 84 -47.50 -8.98 2.19
N GLU A 85 -47.65 -8.12 1.18
CA GLU A 85 -47.81 -8.56 -0.21
C GLU A 85 -46.59 -9.35 -0.70
N SER A 86 -46.78 -10.14 -1.74
CA SER A 86 -45.71 -11.00 -2.28
C SER A 86 -44.41 -10.26 -2.55
N GLN A 87 -43.36 -10.70 -1.92
CA GLN A 87 -42.00 -10.17 -2.00
C GLN A 87 -41.05 -11.21 -2.59
N LEU A 88 -39.97 -10.74 -3.22
CA LEU A 88 -38.96 -11.58 -3.84
C LEU A 88 -37.60 -11.35 -3.16
N ILE A 89 -36.93 -12.44 -2.78
CA ILE A 89 -35.56 -12.42 -2.25
C ILE A 89 -34.70 -13.37 -3.08
N CYS A 90 -33.45 -12.98 -3.35
CA CYS A 90 -32.44 -13.86 -3.92
C CYS A 90 -31.42 -14.26 -2.85
N ILE A 91 -31.22 -15.57 -2.67
CA ILE A 91 -30.25 -16.12 -1.72
C ILE A 91 -29.48 -17.25 -2.40
N ASN A 92 -28.16 -17.18 -2.46
CA ASN A 92 -27.30 -18.19 -3.07
C ASN A 92 -27.75 -18.59 -4.48
N GLN A 93 -28.14 -17.62 -5.31
CA GLN A 93 -28.68 -17.81 -6.66
C GLN A 93 -30.07 -18.44 -6.76
N PHE A 94 -30.74 -18.68 -5.66
CA PHE A 94 -32.15 -19.12 -5.65
C PHE A 94 -33.06 -17.93 -5.43
N PHE A 95 -34.18 -17.91 -6.19
CA PHE A 95 -35.23 -16.91 -6.01
C PHE A 95 -36.33 -17.48 -5.12
N VAL A 96 -36.63 -16.74 -4.05
CA VAL A 96 -37.63 -17.14 -3.07
C VAL A 96 -38.68 -16.04 -3.00
N MET A 97 -39.91 -16.39 -3.42
CA MET A 97 -41.07 -15.55 -3.19
C MET A 97 -41.68 -15.86 -1.84
N TRP A 98 -42.03 -14.82 -1.12
CA TRP A 98 -42.73 -14.95 0.16
C TRP A 98 -43.78 -13.87 0.34
N GLU A 99 -44.82 -14.22 1.10
CA GLU A 99 -45.91 -13.33 1.48
C GLU A 99 -46.39 -13.65 2.89
N ILE A 100 -46.95 -12.65 3.58
CA ILE A 100 -47.64 -12.86 4.86
C ILE A 100 -49.10 -12.55 4.68
N ILE A 101 -49.93 -13.54 4.95
CA ILE A 101 -51.38 -13.41 4.98
C ILE A 101 -51.84 -13.52 6.40
N SER A 102 -52.46 -12.46 6.96
CA SER A 102 -52.94 -12.43 8.32
C SER A 102 -54.38 -11.98 8.38
N ASP A 103 -55.16 -12.60 9.31
CA ASP A 103 -56.54 -12.27 9.62
C ASP A 103 -56.72 -12.17 11.17
N GLU A 104 -57.94 -12.01 11.62
CA GLU A 104 -58.28 -11.89 13.04
C GLU A 104 -57.92 -13.15 13.86
N THR A 105 -57.70 -14.28 13.19
CA THR A 105 -57.51 -15.57 13.86
C THR A 105 -56.06 -16.07 13.77
N LYS A 106 -55.36 -15.79 12.67
CA LYS A 106 -54.02 -16.32 12.41
C LYS A 106 -53.21 -15.46 11.43
N ALA A 107 -51.90 -15.58 11.52
CA ALA A 107 -50.97 -15.12 10.50
C ALA A 107 -50.19 -16.29 9.90
N MET A 108 -50.09 -16.32 8.58
CA MET A 108 -49.46 -17.40 7.80
C MET A 108 -48.35 -16.79 6.93
N LEU A 109 -47.15 -17.36 6.99
CA LEU A 109 -46.07 -17.11 6.03
C LEU A 109 -46.17 -18.16 4.91
N ARG A 110 -46.26 -17.69 3.67
CA ARG A 110 -46.11 -18.54 2.45
C ARG A 110 -44.75 -18.28 1.82
N ILE A 111 -44.08 -19.33 1.43
CA ILE A 111 -42.76 -19.30 0.82
C ILE A 111 -42.77 -20.23 -0.40
N SER A 112 -42.23 -19.77 -1.53
CA SER A 112 -42.04 -20.56 -2.74
C SER A 112 -40.66 -20.35 -3.31
N VAL A 113 -39.89 -21.42 -3.50
CA VAL A 113 -38.63 -21.39 -4.24
C VAL A 113 -38.96 -21.52 -5.72
N LEU A 114 -38.56 -20.53 -6.51
CA LEU A 114 -38.87 -20.50 -7.94
C LEU A 114 -37.88 -21.40 -8.71
N PRO A 115 -38.39 -22.32 -9.57
CA PRO A 115 -37.50 -23.15 -10.40
C PRO A 115 -36.86 -22.32 -11.51
N HIS A 116 -35.61 -22.67 -11.86
CA HIS A 116 -34.97 -22.11 -13.03
C HIS A 116 -35.55 -22.71 -14.32
N ALA A 117 -35.89 -21.82 -15.26
CA ALA A 117 -36.28 -22.17 -16.62
C ALA A 117 -35.12 -21.91 -17.60
N TYR A 118 -35.39 -21.80 -18.87
CA TYR A 118 -34.36 -21.64 -19.91
C TYR A 118 -33.71 -20.26 -19.89
N ASP A 119 -32.46 -20.21 -20.39
CA ASP A 119 -31.76 -18.96 -20.60
C ASP A 119 -32.33 -18.14 -21.75
N ILE A 120 -32.31 -16.79 -21.60
CA ILE A 120 -32.78 -15.83 -22.60
C ILE A 120 -31.60 -14.98 -23.04
N GLU A 121 -31.42 -14.84 -24.34
CA GLU A 121 -30.35 -14.05 -24.93
C GLU A 121 -30.71 -12.56 -25.00
N LEU A 122 -29.80 -11.71 -24.49
CA LEU A 122 -29.84 -10.26 -24.64
C LEU A 122 -29.23 -9.91 -26.01
N GLN A 123 -30.01 -9.41 -26.93
CA GLN A 123 -29.63 -9.22 -28.33
C GLN A 123 -29.00 -7.88 -28.61
N GLU A 124 -29.50 -6.82 -28.01
CA GLU A 124 -29.01 -5.47 -28.24
C GLU A 124 -29.03 -4.66 -26.94
N VAL A 125 -27.97 -3.90 -26.71
CA VAL A 125 -27.88 -2.94 -25.62
C VAL A 125 -27.43 -1.60 -26.19
N SER A 126 -28.16 -0.54 -25.89
CA SER A 126 -27.77 0.80 -26.30
C SER A 126 -28.07 1.83 -25.21
N TRP A 127 -27.26 2.90 -25.17
CA TRP A 127 -27.49 4.06 -24.33
C TRP A 127 -27.99 5.22 -25.20
N LYS A 128 -29.20 5.65 -24.98
CA LYS A 128 -29.81 6.71 -25.78
C LYS A 128 -30.78 7.51 -24.92
N ASP A 129 -30.80 8.84 -25.11
CA ASP A 129 -31.76 9.75 -24.43
C ASP A 129 -31.78 9.55 -22.89
N GLU A 130 -30.57 9.34 -22.28
CA GLU A 130 -30.38 9.04 -20.85
C GLU A 130 -31.04 7.77 -20.34
N LEU A 131 -31.38 6.86 -21.26
CA LEU A 131 -31.94 5.56 -20.97
C LEU A 131 -30.99 4.45 -21.44
N LEU A 132 -30.83 3.42 -20.59
CA LEU A 132 -30.25 2.15 -20.99
C LEU A 132 -31.36 1.31 -21.63
N HIS A 133 -31.25 1.00 -22.90
CA HIS A 133 -32.15 0.15 -23.65
C HIS A 133 -31.59 -1.25 -23.79
N MET A 134 -32.38 -2.26 -23.45
CA MET A 134 -32.01 -3.66 -23.60
C MET A 134 -33.11 -4.40 -24.34
N TYR A 135 -32.78 -5.13 -25.39
CA TYR A 135 -33.67 -5.91 -26.22
C TYR A 135 -33.39 -7.40 -26.09
N PHE A 136 -34.42 -8.18 -25.84
CA PHE A 136 -34.33 -9.61 -25.61
C PHE A 136 -35.11 -10.38 -26.66
N GLN A 137 -34.60 -11.55 -27.08
CA GLN A 137 -35.29 -12.45 -27.96
C GLN A 137 -36.32 -13.28 -27.18
N GLY A 138 -37.55 -13.40 -27.69
CA GLY A 138 -38.52 -14.34 -27.18
C GLY A 138 -39.96 -13.81 -27.17
N ASP A 139 -40.90 -14.72 -27.20
CA ASP A 139 -42.35 -14.46 -27.16
C ASP A 139 -42.81 -14.68 -25.71
N LYS A 140 -42.67 -13.66 -24.88
CA LYS A 140 -42.98 -13.71 -23.46
C LYS A 140 -44.27 -12.96 -23.13
N SER A 141 -44.89 -13.29 -21.99
CA SER A 141 -46.14 -12.69 -21.58
C SER A 141 -45.98 -11.22 -21.16
N GLU A 142 -47.10 -10.47 -21.15
CA GLU A 142 -47.11 -9.10 -20.62
C GLU A 142 -46.87 -9.05 -19.10
N ASP A 143 -46.97 -10.19 -18.41
CA ASP A 143 -46.77 -10.30 -16.95
C ASP A 143 -45.30 -10.62 -16.55
N ALA A 144 -44.42 -10.75 -17.52
CA ALA A 144 -43.02 -10.98 -17.26
C ALA A 144 -42.37 -9.80 -16.51
N GLN A 145 -41.58 -10.09 -15.46
CA GLN A 145 -40.92 -9.10 -14.62
C GLN A 145 -39.40 -9.23 -14.68
N MET A 146 -38.69 -8.13 -14.97
CA MET A 146 -37.24 -8.07 -14.86
C MET A 146 -36.81 -7.88 -13.42
N VAL A 147 -35.80 -8.62 -13.02
CA VAL A 147 -35.17 -8.53 -11.70
C VAL A 147 -33.65 -8.38 -11.81
N LEU A 148 -33.09 -7.38 -11.14
CA LEU A 148 -31.68 -7.27 -10.87
C LEU A 148 -31.38 -7.84 -9.47
N TYR A 149 -30.40 -8.72 -9.37
CA TYR A 149 -30.10 -9.37 -8.10
C TYR A 149 -28.62 -9.65 -7.88
N ASN A 150 -28.25 -9.69 -6.63
CA ASN A 150 -26.96 -10.21 -6.18
C ASN A 150 -27.15 -10.91 -4.82
N ASP A 151 -26.08 -11.32 -4.17
CA ASP A 151 -26.12 -12.02 -2.87
C ASP A 151 -26.76 -11.19 -1.72
N GLN A 152 -26.95 -9.90 -1.91
CA GLN A 152 -27.47 -8.99 -0.88
C GLN A 152 -28.89 -8.49 -1.16
N ILE A 153 -29.22 -8.23 -2.41
CA ILE A 153 -30.52 -7.64 -2.80
C ILE A 153 -31.07 -8.24 -4.09
N ALA A 154 -32.39 -8.20 -4.21
CA ALA A 154 -33.12 -8.43 -5.46
C ALA A 154 -34.09 -7.27 -5.70
N VAL A 155 -34.03 -6.63 -6.86
CA VAL A 155 -34.81 -5.44 -7.20
C VAL A 155 -35.64 -5.70 -8.44
N ARG A 156 -36.97 -5.53 -8.35
CA ARG A 156 -37.86 -5.58 -9.52
C ARG A 156 -37.73 -4.30 -10.34
N MET A 157 -37.67 -4.45 -11.66
CA MET A 157 -37.60 -3.34 -12.60
C MET A 157 -38.98 -3.11 -13.25
N PRO A 158 -39.61 -1.96 -12.97
CA PRO A 158 -41.02 -1.74 -13.40
C PRO A 158 -41.17 -1.38 -14.87
N ASP A 159 -40.11 -0.94 -15.55
CA ASP A 159 -40.23 -0.32 -16.90
C ASP A 159 -39.97 -1.33 -18.01
N PHE A 160 -40.69 -2.41 -17.98
CA PHE A 160 -40.58 -3.49 -18.96
C PHE A 160 -41.76 -3.46 -19.92
N LYS A 161 -41.51 -3.40 -21.24
CA LYS A 161 -42.57 -3.35 -22.29
C LYS A 161 -42.33 -4.39 -23.37
N LYS A 162 -43.41 -5.02 -23.82
CA LYS A 162 -43.39 -5.86 -25.00
C LYS A 162 -43.40 -5.01 -26.27
N GLY A 163 -42.35 -5.15 -27.11
CA GLY A 163 -42.23 -4.51 -28.43
C GLY A 163 -42.59 -5.43 -29.57
N ALA A 164 -42.65 -4.92 -30.79
CA ALA A 164 -43.01 -5.69 -32.00
C ALA A 164 -42.02 -6.80 -32.36
N HIS A 165 -40.78 -6.74 -31.83
CA HIS A 165 -39.68 -7.67 -32.12
C HIS A 165 -39.10 -8.37 -30.89
N GLY A 166 -39.82 -8.42 -29.76
CA GLY A 166 -39.39 -9.02 -28.53
C GLY A 166 -39.59 -8.12 -27.30
N LEU A 167 -38.95 -8.46 -26.20
CA LEU A 167 -39.06 -7.71 -24.96
C LEU A 167 -38.06 -6.56 -24.96
N HIS A 168 -38.50 -5.41 -24.48
CA HIS A 168 -37.69 -4.21 -24.38
C HIS A 168 -37.74 -3.65 -22.97
N LEU A 169 -36.59 -3.56 -22.33
CA LEU A 169 -36.44 -2.93 -21.03
C LEU A 169 -35.72 -1.59 -21.21
N THR A 170 -36.24 -0.56 -20.52
CA THR A 170 -35.54 0.72 -20.38
C THR A 170 -35.25 0.99 -18.91
N MET A 171 -34.03 1.38 -18.62
CA MET A 171 -33.64 1.86 -17.29
C MET A 171 -33.13 3.29 -17.36
N SER A 172 -33.78 4.17 -16.61
CA SER A 172 -33.35 5.57 -16.54
C SER A 172 -32.09 5.70 -15.69
N MET A 173 -31.33 6.79 -15.93
CA MET A 173 -30.18 7.17 -15.11
C MET A 173 -30.55 7.26 -13.63
N GLN A 174 -31.71 7.88 -13.32
CA GLN A 174 -32.18 8.01 -11.94
C GLN A 174 -32.34 6.64 -11.26
N ARG A 175 -32.82 5.66 -11.99
CA ARG A 175 -32.97 4.30 -11.45
C ARG A 175 -31.63 3.61 -11.24
N LEU A 176 -30.70 3.71 -12.17
CA LEU A 176 -29.34 3.18 -12.04
C LEU A 176 -28.59 3.83 -10.87
N GLN A 177 -28.78 5.12 -10.64
CA GLN A 177 -28.18 5.84 -9.52
C GLN A 177 -28.69 5.38 -8.16
N SER A 178 -29.94 4.92 -8.09
CA SER A 178 -30.54 4.42 -6.85
C SER A 178 -29.99 3.04 -6.42
N LEU A 179 -29.34 2.32 -7.34
CA LEU A 179 -28.73 1.03 -7.04
C LEU A 179 -27.36 1.22 -6.37
N PRO A 180 -27.01 0.43 -5.35
CA PRO A 180 -25.65 0.37 -4.83
C PRO A 180 -24.63 0.04 -5.92
N GLN A 181 -23.39 0.53 -5.77
CA GLN A 181 -22.29 0.19 -6.67
C GLN A 181 -21.89 -1.28 -6.45
N ALA A 182 -22.37 -2.16 -7.32
CA ALA A 182 -22.15 -3.59 -7.23
C ALA A 182 -22.32 -4.24 -8.60
N GLN A 183 -22.11 -5.54 -8.65
CA GLN A 183 -22.50 -6.38 -9.78
C GLN A 183 -23.87 -6.99 -9.51
N TYR A 184 -24.71 -6.97 -10.53
CA TYR A 184 -26.05 -7.53 -10.50
C TYR A 184 -26.21 -8.53 -11.63
N ALA A 185 -26.67 -9.73 -11.33
CA ALA A 185 -27.18 -10.61 -12.35
C ALA A 185 -28.58 -10.15 -12.76
N MET A 186 -28.95 -10.40 -13.99
CA MET A 186 -30.30 -10.11 -14.54
C MET A 186 -31.07 -11.40 -14.73
N ALA A 187 -32.35 -11.40 -14.33
CA ALA A 187 -33.27 -12.48 -14.58
C ALA A 187 -34.64 -11.95 -14.96
N LEU A 188 -35.37 -12.74 -15.73
CA LEU A 188 -36.78 -12.53 -16.03
C LEU A 188 -37.63 -13.53 -15.26
N ILE A 189 -38.66 -13.09 -14.57
CA ILE A 189 -39.60 -13.94 -13.85
C ILE A 189 -40.95 -13.91 -14.62
N GLU A 190 -41.42 -15.09 -14.97
CA GLU A 190 -42.69 -15.30 -15.68
C GLU A 190 -43.30 -16.61 -15.20
N ASP A 191 -44.58 -16.63 -14.91
CA ASP A 191 -45.34 -17.85 -14.49
C ASP A 191 -44.63 -18.62 -13.35
N ASP A 192 -44.14 -17.90 -12.35
CA ASP A 192 -43.37 -18.47 -11.22
C ASP A 192 -42.10 -19.26 -11.62
N GLN A 193 -41.53 -18.94 -12.79
CA GLN A 193 -40.27 -19.48 -13.30
C GLN A 193 -39.23 -18.37 -13.47
N VAL A 194 -37.99 -18.72 -13.29
CA VAL A 194 -36.85 -17.79 -13.45
C VAL A 194 -36.11 -18.12 -14.74
N HIS A 195 -36.02 -17.13 -15.61
CA HIS A 195 -35.20 -17.18 -16.82
C HIS A 195 -33.92 -16.34 -16.60
N ARG A 196 -32.79 -16.98 -16.65
CA ARG A 196 -31.50 -16.26 -16.59
C ARG A 196 -31.22 -15.59 -17.94
N LEU A 197 -30.66 -14.41 -17.89
CA LEU A 197 -30.23 -13.69 -19.07
C LEU A 197 -28.74 -13.95 -19.34
N HIS A 198 -28.36 -14.02 -20.60
CA HIS A 198 -26.99 -14.07 -21.04
C HIS A 198 -26.80 -13.15 -22.27
N THR A 199 -25.57 -12.74 -22.52
CA THR A 199 -25.20 -11.97 -23.72
C THR A 199 -23.90 -12.50 -24.30
N VAL A 200 -23.77 -12.47 -25.60
CA VAL A 200 -22.55 -12.88 -26.31
C VAL A 200 -21.53 -11.74 -26.38
N GLU A 201 -22.04 -10.50 -26.34
CA GLU A 201 -21.20 -9.30 -26.44
C GLU A 201 -21.14 -8.51 -25.13
N LYS A 202 -19.98 -7.92 -24.87
CA LYS A 202 -19.84 -6.98 -23.75
C LYS A 202 -20.20 -5.58 -24.18
N HIS A 203 -21.00 -4.91 -23.36
CA HIS A 203 -21.38 -3.52 -23.58
C HIS A 203 -20.88 -2.66 -22.43
N SER A 204 -20.39 -1.46 -22.74
CA SER A 204 -19.87 -0.52 -21.74
C SER A 204 -20.21 0.90 -22.12
N PHE A 205 -20.76 1.66 -21.17
CA PHE A 205 -21.18 3.05 -21.35
C PHE A 205 -20.70 3.88 -20.17
N ASP A 206 -19.97 4.98 -20.45
CA ASP A 206 -19.62 5.96 -19.45
C ASP A 206 -20.66 7.07 -19.44
N VAL A 207 -21.24 7.31 -18.28
CA VAL A 207 -22.38 8.20 -18.12
C VAL A 207 -22.14 9.20 -16.98
N THR A 208 -22.62 10.43 -17.14
CA THR A 208 -22.58 11.44 -16.09
C THR A 208 -23.77 11.27 -15.15
N VAL A 209 -23.45 11.28 -13.85
CA VAL A 209 -24.46 11.31 -12.80
C VAL A 209 -24.63 12.74 -12.35
N GLU A 210 -25.84 13.28 -12.48
CA GLU A 210 -26.18 14.62 -12.06
C GLU A 210 -27.44 14.66 -11.19
N LYS A 211 -27.54 15.66 -10.33
CA LYS A 211 -28.75 15.96 -9.57
C LYS A 211 -29.03 17.45 -9.65
N ASP A 212 -30.25 17.83 -10.06
CA ASP A 212 -30.67 19.23 -10.17
C ASP A 212 -29.72 20.10 -11.04
N GLY A 213 -29.13 19.50 -12.09
CA GLY A 213 -28.15 20.15 -12.98
C GLY A 213 -26.74 20.30 -12.37
N ILE A 214 -26.44 19.63 -11.25
CA ILE A 214 -25.15 19.61 -10.57
C ILE A 214 -24.48 18.28 -10.82
N PHE A 215 -23.24 18.31 -11.28
CA PHE A 215 -22.43 17.10 -11.47
C PHE A 215 -22.14 16.42 -10.13
N GLU A 216 -22.36 15.13 -10.03
CA GLU A 216 -21.99 14.32 -8.88
C GLU A 216 -20.76 13.43 -9.15
N ARG A 217 -20.81 12.63 -10.23
CA ARG A 217 -19.72 11.69 -10.58
C ARG A 217 -19.85 11.12 -11.99
N MET A 218 -18.80 10.43 -12.44
CA MET A 218 -18.86 9.54 -13.60
C MET A 218 -19.15 8.12 -13.15
N MET A 219 -19.99 7.43 -13.92
CA MET A 219 -20.33 6.04 -13.66
C MET A 219 -20.20 5.22 -14.96
N ARG A 220 -19.61 4.06 -14.89
CA ARG A 220 -19.58 3.09 -15.96
C ARG A 220 -20.65 2.05 -15.75
N VAL A 221 -21.50 1.87 -16.74
CA VAL A 221 -22.50 0.82 -16.83
C VAL A 221 -21.94 -0.24 -17.77
N GLU A 222 -21.59 -1.40 -17.23
CA GLU A 222 -21.05 -2.51 -18.02
C GLU A 222 -22.05 -3.69 -17.97
N ILE A 223 -22.34 -4.28 -19.12
CA ILE A 223 -23.03 -5.55 -19.21
C ILE A 223 -22.05 -6.55 -19.79
N GLY A 224 -21.61 -7.50 -18.97
CA GLY A 224 -20.65 -8.54 -19.32
C GLY A 224 -21.31 -9.83 -19.79
N GLU A 225 -20.48 -10.84 -20.06
CA GLU A 225 -20.93 -12.22 -20.28
C GLU A 225 -21.85 -12.65 -19.12
N ASP A 226 -22.78 -13.55 -19.34
CA ASP A 226 -23.83 -13.94 -18.39
C ASP A 226 -24.79 -12.79 -17.99
N ALA A 227 -24.89 -11.75 -18.82
CA ALA A 227 -25.70 -10.57 -18.57
C ALA A 227 -25.56 -9.96 -17.18
N MET A 228 -24.32 -9.90 -16.68
CA MET A 228 -24.00 -9.26 -15.41
C MET A 228 -23.92 -7.74 -15.60
N LEU A 229 -24.87 -7.01 -15.00
CA LEU A 229 -24.83 -5.56 -14.92
C LEU A 229 -23.86 -5.13 -13.84
N SER A 230 -22.83 -4.38 -14.19
CA SER A 230 -21.85 -3.83 -13.27
C SER A 230 -21.93 -2.30 -13.27
N LEU A 231 -22.10 -1.73 -12.09
CA LEU A 231 -22.13 -0.27 -11.86
C LEU A 231 -20.87 0.13 -11.11
N LYS A 232 -19.99 0.89 -11.75
CA LYS A 232 -18.70 1.32 -11.19
C LYS A 232 -18.54 2.83 -11.25
N SER A 233 -18.00 3.45 -10.21
CA SER A 233 -17.46 4.79 -10.34
C SER A 233 -16.25 4.77 -11.27
N VAL A 234 -16.17 5.74 -12.16
CA VAL A 234 -15.08 5.87 -13.14
C VAL A 234 -14.43 7.22 -12.94
N GLU A 235 -13.11 7.24 -13.04
CA GLU A 235 -12.37 8.49 -13.09
C GLU A 235 -12.71 9.25 -14.39
N ILE A 236 -12.87 10.56 -14.28
CA ILE A 236 -13.03 11.41 -15.45
C ILE A 236 -11.72 11.38 -16.23
N LEU A 237 -11.77 11.00 -17.49
CA LEU A 237 -10.59 10.96 -18.34
C LEU A 237 -10.56 12.21 -19.24
N LEU A 238 -9.57 13.05 -19.02
CA LEU A 238 -9.33 14.25 -19.81
C LEU A 238 -7.91 14.22 -20.36
N ASP A 239 -7.74 14.72 -21.56
CA ASP A 239 -6.42 14.82 -22.19
C ASP A 239 -6.15 16.27 -22.65
N PRO A 240 -5.54 17.12 -21.80
CA PRO A 240 -5.21 18.49 -22.14
C PRO A 240 -4.02 18.52 -23.11
N GLN A 241 -4.28 18.88 -24.36
CA GLN A 241 -3.29 18.90 -25.42
C GLN A 241 -2.89 20.32 -25.85
N LEU A 242 -1.60 20.61 -25.79
CA LEU A 242 -1.03 21.86 -26.28
C LEU A 242 -0.98 21.84 -27.80
N VAL A 243 -1.55 22.90 -28.42
CA VAL A 243 -1.53 23.08 -29.88
C VAL A 243 -0.69 24.29 -30.32
N PHE A 244 -0.40 25.21 -29.41
CA PHE A 244 0.37 26.42 -29.68
C PHE A 244 1.24 26.78 -28.48
N LEU A 245 2.50 27.15 -28.75
CA LEU A 245 3.47 27.60 -27.77
C LEU A 245 4.37 28.68 -28.38
N ALA A 246 4.37 29.88 -27.83
CA ALA A 246 5.24 30.95 -28.28
C ALA A 246 5.52 31.96 -27.16
N TYR A 247 6.55 32.76 -27.32
CA TYR A 247 6.77 33.97 -26.56
C TYR A 247 6.20 35.17 -27.31
N ASP A 248 5.43 36.01 -26.60
CA ASP A 248 5.10 37.36 -26.98
C ASP A 248 5.91 38.28 -26.07
N GLN A 249 6.97 38.88 -26.61
CA GLN A 249 8.00 39.60 -25.87
C GLN A 249 8.57 38.71 -24.74
N ASP A 250 8.28 38.98 -23.47
CA ASP A 250 8.73 38.24 -22.32
C ASP A 250 7.64 37.35 -21.69
N THR A 251 6.43 37.33 -22.27
CA THR A 251 5.32 36.50 -21.81
C THR A 251 5.28 35.17 -22.59
N LEU A 252 5.30 34.07 -21.90
CA LEU A 252 5.09 32.75 -22.48
C LEU A 252 3.58 32.48 -22.62
N ILE A 253 3.13 32.24 -23.84
CA ILE A 253 1.75 31.92 -24.17
C ILE A 253 1.65 30.48 -24.60
N MET A 254 0.75 29.73 -23.93
CA MET A 254 0.42 28.34 -24.21
C MET A 254 -1.07 28.24 -24.52
N LYS A 255 -1.43 27.64 -25.65
CA LYS A 255 -2.84 27.41 -26.02
C LYS A 255 -3.03 25.97 -26.40
N GLY A 256 -4.18 25.44 -26.08
CA GLY A 256 -4.50 24.07 -26.39
C GLY A 256 -5.98 23.74 -26.28
N GLN A 257 -6.27 22.45 -26.38
CA GLN A 257 -7.62 21.91 -26.25
C GLN A 257 -7.61 20.74 -25.26
N ILE A 258 -8.69 20.59 -24.54
CA ILE A 258 -8.95 19.46 -23.67
C ILE A 258 -9.83 18.49 -24.46
N THR A 259 -9.28 17.32 -24.83
CA THR A 259 -10.10 16.25 -25.41
C THR A 259 -10.80 15.49 -24.31
N HIS A 260 -12.07 15.22 -24.53
CA HIS A 260 -12.97 14.58 -23.58
C HIS A 260 -13.95 13.65 -24.32
N GLU A 261 -14.43 12.64 -23.63
CA GLU A 261 -15.47 11.73 -24.15
C GLU A 261 -16.89 12.23 -23.81
N LEU A 262 -17.01 13.01 -22.72
CA LEU A 262 -18.30 13.48 -22.20
C LEU A 262 -18.23 14.99 -21.88
N ASP A 263 -19.30 15.72 -22.18
CA ASP A 263 -19.40 17.14 -21.89
C ASP A 263 -19.70 17.40 -20.42
N ILE A 264 -18.63 17.65 -19.64
CA ILE A 264 -18.72 17.99 -18.22
C ILE A 264 -18.64 19.50 -17.95
N MET A 265 -18.26 20.34 -18.93
CA MET A 265 -18.17 21.81 -18.73
C MET A 265 -19.53 22.48 -18.57
N ARG A 266 -20.61 21.80 -18.93
CA ARG A 266 -21.98 22.32 -18.73
C ARG A 266 -22.38 22.47 -17.27
N PHE A 267 -21.64 21.84 -16.35
CA PHE A 267 -21.99 21.81 -14.93
C PHE A 267 -21.37 23.00 -14.16
N PRO A 268 -22.18 23.76 -13.41
CA PRO A 268 -21.73 24.97 -12.74
C PRO A 268 -20.79 24.72 -11.54
N ASN A 269 -20.79 23.51 -11.02
CA ASN A 269 -19.95 23.11 -9.87
C ASN A 269 -18.61 22.52 -10.28
N ILE A 270 -18.27 22.55 -11.58
CA ILE A 270 -16.97 22.13 -12.09
C ILE A 270 -16.10 23.37 -12.32
N SER A 271 -14.90 23.32 -11.79
CA SER A 271 -13.88 24.35 -12.03
C SER A 271 -12.53 23.72 -12.36
N TRP A 272 -11.65 24.53 -12.96
CA TRP A 272 -10.38 24.08 -13.49
C TRP A 272 -9.27 25.03 -13.07
N LYS A 273 -8.12 24.47 -12.74
CA LYS A 273 -6.91 25.25 -12.50
C LYS A 273 -5.73 24.60 -13.21
N CYS A 274 -4.81 25.43 -13.69
CA CYS A 274 -3.50 24.93 -14.06
C CYS A 274 -2.64 24.88 -12.81
N ASN A 275 -2.12 23.72 -12.49
CA ASN A 275 -1.23 23.53 -11.37
C ASN A 275 0.20 23.38 -11.88
N VAL A 276 1.12 24.21 -11.36
CA VAL A 276 2.54 24.15 -11.67
C VAL A 276 3.25 23.53 -10.48
N VAL A 277 3.71 22.30 -10.67
CA VAL A 277 4.21 21.43 -9.58
C VAL A 277 5.70 21.21 -9.73
N SER A 278 6.46 21.37 -8.64
CA SER A 278 7.89 21.00 -8.61
C SER A 278 8.10 19.51 -8.90
N ASP A 279 9.29 19.14 -9.37
CA ASP A 279 9.62 17.75 -9.73
C ASP A 279 9.70 16.77 -8.54
N ASP A 280 9.55 17.26 -7.31
CA ASP A 280 9.39 16.46 -6.09
C ASP A 280 7.99 16.60 -5.45
N ASP A 281 7.06 17.26 -6.14
CA ASP A 281 5.67 17.48 -5.75
C ASP A 281 5.48 18.23 -4.39
N GLN A 282 6.51 18.91 -3.90
CA GLN A 282 6.46 19.60 -2.61
C GLN A 282 5.92 21.02 -2.69
N ILE A 283 6.10 21.65 -3.83
CA ILE A 283 5.65 23.02 -4.06
C ILE A 283 4.72 23.03 -5.25
N THR A 284 3.56 23.62 -5.06
CA THR A 284 2.53 23.76 -6.09
C THR A 284 2.08 25.23 -6.18
N TYR A 285 1.78 25.65 -7.40
CA TYR A 285 1.21 26.95 -7.68
C TYR A 285 -0.05 26.77 -8.52
N ASP A 286 -1.17 27.26 -8.01
CA ASP A 286 -2.40 27.39 -8.79
C ASP A 286 -2.26 28.55 -9.78
N TRP A 287 -2.40 28.27 -11.04
CA TRP A 287 -2.22 29.24 -12.11
C TRP A 287 -3.54 29.58 -12.80
N PRO A 288 -3.88 30.83 -12.97
CA PRO A 288 -5.09 31.21 -13.65
C PRO A 288 -5.06 30.74 -15.12
N MET A 289 -6.16 30.14 -15.54
CA MET A 289 -6.33 29.61 -16.88
C MET A 289 -7.63 30.13 -17.48
N GLU A 290 -7.58 30.66 -18.70
CA GLU A 290 -8.76 30.97 -19.46
C GLU A 290 -9.22 29.71 -20.22
N ILE A 291 -10.47 29.29 -19.99
CA ILE A 291 -11.08 28.15 -20.71
C ILE A 291 -12.39 28.63 -21.33
N THR A 292 -12.59 28.29 -22.60
CA THR A 292 -13.83 28.48 -23.33
C THR A 292 -14.00 27.29 -24.30
N ASP A 293 -15.11 26.59 -24.24
CA ASP A 293 -15.41 25.47 -25.13
C ASP A 293 -14.24 24.45 -25.21
N TYR A 294 -13.71 24.05 -24.05
CA TYR A 294 -12.56 23.15 -23.90
C TYR A 294 -11.25 23.66 -24.51
N ALA A 295 -11.22 24.87 -25.08
CA ALA A 295 -9.98 25.54 -25.46
C ALA A 295 -9.41 26.31 -24.27
N PHE A 296 -8.13 26.12 -23.99
CA PHE A 296 -7.46 26.82 -22.90
C PHE A 296 -6.37 27.78 -23.38
N THR A 297 -6.14 28.82 -22.57
CA THR A 297 -4.99 29.71 -22.73
C THR A 297 -4.33 29.96 -21.38
N LEU A 298 -3.01 29.72 -21.34
CA LEU A 298 -2.14 29.98 -20.19
C LEU A 298 -1.14 31.07 -20.58
N ARG A 299 -0.90 31.99 -19.65
CA ARG A 299 0.05 33.09 -19.82
C ARG A 299 0.97 33.14 -18.62
N PHE A 300 2.28 33.15 -18.86
CA PHE A 300 3.29 33.28 -17.83
C PHE A 300 4.20 34.45 -18.19
N ASP A 301 4.17 35.50 -17.40
CA ASP A 301 5.08 36.64 -17.60
C ASP A 301 6.49 36.31 -17.05
N LYS A 302 7.45 37.18 -17.37
CA LYS A 302 8.85 36.99 -16.99
C LYS A 302 9.03 36.89 -15.48
N GLU A 303 8.37 37.74 -14.71
CA GLU A 303 8.56 37.81 -13.26
C GLU A 303 8.04 36.54 -12.59
N GLN A 304 6.92 36.05 -13.05
CA GLN A 304 6.31 34.77 -12.59
C GLN A 304 7.20 33.58 -12.92
N LEU A 305 7.72 33.48 -14.13
CA LEU A 305 8.63 32.44 -14.53
C LEU A 305 9.93 32.46 -13.71
N LEU A 306 10.45 33.63 -13.40
CA LEU A 306 11.64 33.78 -12.56
C LEU A 306 11.37 33.42 -11.10
N GLU A 307 10.14 33.64 -10.61
CA GLU A 307 9.77 33.20 -9.24
C GLU A 307 9.88 31.68 -9.07
N PHE A 308 9.46 30.89 -10.07
CA PHE A 308 9.68 29.45 -10.04
C PHE A 308 11.17 29.10 -9.95
N ASN A 309 12.05 29.84 -10.64
CA ASN A 309 13.49 29.63 -10.55
C ASN A 309 14.05 29.96 -9.16
N ARG A 310 13.50 30.96 -8.45
CA ARG A 310 13.95 31.37 -7.10
C ARG A 310 13.71 30.29 -6.03
N ARG A 311 12.80 29.36 -6.29
CA ARG A 311 12.54 28.19 -5.43
C ARG A 311 13.53 27.05 -5.64
N TYR A 312 14.52 27.24 -6.51
CA TYR A 312 15.66 26.35 -6.73
C TYR A 312 15.35 25.01 -7.40
N TYR A 313 14.10 24.78 -7.78
CA TYR A 313 13.71 23.62 -8.57
C TYR A 313 14.08 23.83 -10.03
N ARG A 314 14.64 22.80 -10.67
CA ARG A 314 15.03 22.89 -12.08
C ARG A 314 13.93 22.48 -13.03
N ARG A 315 12.96 21.79 -12.54
CA ARG A 315 11.84 21.33 -13.34
C ARG A 315 10.54 21.59 -12.61
N TRP A 316 9.56 22.07 -13.36
CA TRP A 316 8.21 22.25 -12.93
C TRP A 316 7.29 21.59 -13.96
N ASN A 317 6.42 20.72 -13.53
CA ASN A 317 5.45 20.03 -14.36
C ASN A 317 4.15 20.85 -14.36
N LEU A 318 3.47 20.86 -15.51
CA LEU A 318 2.19 21.54 -15.66
C LEU A 318 1.09 20.50 -15.70
N ASN A 319 0.12 20.63 -14.82
CA ASN A 319 -1.06 19.78 -14.74
C ASN A 319 -2.33 20.60 -14.82
N LEU A 320 -3.36 20.04 -15.40
CA LEU A 320 -4.74 20.51 -15.33
C LEU A 320 -5.42 19.83 -14.16
N ASP A 321 -5.79 20.57 -13.14
CA ASP A 321 -6.55 20.05 -12.01
C ASP A 321 -8.03 20.34 -12.19
N LEU A 322 -8.83 19.29 -11.99
CA LEU A 322 -10.28 19.33 -12.03
C LEU A 322 -10.83 19.38 -10.61
N TYR A 323 -11.73 20.31 -10.39
CA TYR A 323 -12.43 20.49 -9.12
C TYR A 323 -13.93 20.25 -9.31
N VAL A 324 -14.53 19.59 -8.34
CA VAL A 324 -15.99 19.43 -8.22
C VAL A 324 -16.42 19.92 -6.84
N ASN A 325 -17.32 20.89 -6.77
CA ASN A 325 -17.71 21.57 -5.52
C ASN A 325 -16.50 22.16 -4.77
N ASP A 326 -15.52 22.73 -5.51
CA ASP A 326 -14.26 23.26 -5.01
C ASP A 326 -13.30 22.22 -4.38
N GLU A 327 -13.61 20.93 -4.47
CA GLU A 327 -12.72 19.86 -4.04
C GLU A 327 -11.97 19.27 -5.24
N PRO A 328 -10.64 19.04 -5.14
CA PRO A 328 -9.85 18.47 -6.23
C PRO A 328 -10.19 16.97 -6.40
N VAL A 329 -10.57 16.59 -7.62
CA VAL A 329 -10.97 15.20 -7.93
C VAL A 329 -9.99 14.49 -8.86
N ALA A 330 -9.29 15.21 -9.73
CA ALA A 330 -8.32 14.63 -10.65
C ALA A 330 -7.28 15.65 -11.12
N SER A 331 -6.11 15.15 -11.54
CA SER A 331 -4.99 15.96 -12.07
C SER A 331 -4.43 15.32 -13.34
N TYR A 332 -4.36 16.07 -14.41
CA TYR A 332 -3.95 15.59 -15.73
C TYR A 332 -2.73 16.36 -16.24
N PRO A 333 -1.63 15.69 -16.62
CA PRO A 333 -0.48 16.40 -17.19
C PRO A 333 -0.80 16.95 -18.56
N PHE A 334 -0.46 18.22 -18.80
CA PHE A 334 -0.53 18.77 -20.15
C PHE A 334 0.40 18.05 -21.10
N LYS A 335 -0.09 17.67 -22.26
CA LYS A 335 0.65 16.95 -23.29
C LYS A 335 0.80 17.76 -24.57
N LYS A 336 1.71 17.33 -25.41
CA LYS A 336 1.87 17.86 -26.76
C LYS A 336 0.83 17.24 -27.69
N SER A 337 0.12 18.05 -28.45
CA SER A 337 -0.77 17.56 -29.50
C SER A 337 0.01 16.86 -30.62
N THR A 338 -0.61 15.87 -31.24
CA THR A 338 -0.08 15.17 -32.44
C THR A 338 0.08 16.10 -33.64
N SER A 339 -0.66 17.21 -33.70
CA SER A 339 -0.53 18.24 -34.73
C SER A 339 0.78 19.04 -34.67
N MET A 340 1.46 19.01 -33.51
CA MET A 340 2.77 19.67 -33.33
C MET A 340 3.88 18.67 -33.68
N ASN A 341 4.49 18.78 -34.83
CA ASN A 341 5.58 17.91 -35.28
C ASN A 341 6.85 18.09 -34.43
N GLY A 342 7.56 16.97 -34.15
CA GLY A 342 8.82 16.96 -33.40
C GLY A 342 8.65 17.05 -31.88
N SER A 343 9.75 17.10 -31.12
CA SER A 343 9.73 17.40 -29.67
C SER A 343 9.59 18.90 -29.49
N ILE A 344 8.74 19.31 -28.52
CA ILE A 344 8.70 20.71 -28.14
C ILE A 344 10.00 21.04 -27.42
N LEU A 345 10.67 22.05 -27.92
CA LEU A 345 11.80 22.68 -27.26
C LEU A 345 11.72 24.18 -27.55
N LEU A 346 11.33 24.96 -26.54
CA LEU A 346 11.33 26.40 -26.59
C LEU A 346 12.27 26.92 -25.50
N GLU A 347 13.34 27.58 -25.90
CA GLU A 347 14.34 28.11 -24.98
C GLU A 347 14.32 29.63 -24.97
N LYS A 348 14.43 30.22 -23.79
CA LYS A 348 14.62 31.65 -23.62
C LYS A 348 15.54 31.91 -22.45
N GLU A 349 16.40 32.92 -22.60
CA GLU A 349 17.29 33.36 -21.55
C GLU A 349 16.72 34.62 -20.87
N TYR A 350 16.77 34.64 -19.56
CA TYR A 350 16.35 35.76 -18.74
C TYR A 350 17.50 36.22 -17.84
N LEU A 351 17.55 37.53 -17.56
CA LEU A 351 18.38 38.09 -16.51
C LEU A 351 17.58 38.09 -15.20
N ASP A 352 18.09 37.37 -14.19
CA ASP A 352 17.53 37.33 -12.83
C ASP A 352 18.56 37.93 -11.87
N GLY A 353 18.47 39.25 -11.62
CA GLY A 353 19.50 39.99 -10.91
C GLY A 353 20.83 40.00 -11.69
N GLU A 354 21.88 39.45 -11.09
CA GLU A 354 23.21 39.28 -11.73
C GLU A 354 23.34 37.95 -12.51
N TYR A 355 22.28 37.13 -12.55
CA TYR A 355 22.33 35.76 -13.11
C TYR A 355 21.61 35.71 -14.45
N THR A 356 22.19 34.98 -15.40
CA THR A 356 21.47 34.59 -16.60
C THR A 356 20.85 33.23 -16.38
N VAL A 357 19.56 33.13 -16.57
CA VAL A 357 18.76 31.88 -16.41
C VAL A 357 18.18 31.52 -17.76
N GLY A 358 18.43 30.30 -18.18
CA GLY A 358 17.80 29.70 -19.37
C GLY A 358 16.53 28.94 -18.97
N LEU A 359 15.38 29.33 -19.47
CA LEU A 359 14.13 28.58 -19.36
C LEU A 359 13.96 27.72 -20.62
N GLU A 360 13.78 26.45 -20.42
CA GLU A 360 13.41 25.49 -21.45
C GLU A 360 11.99 24.97 -21.17
N VAL A 361 11.08 25.19 -22.09
CA VAL A 361 9.78 24.51 -22.11
C VAL A 361 9.90 23.32 -23.00
N SER A 362 9.72 22.15 -22.46
CA SER A 362 9.95 20.90 -23.19
C SER A 362 9.00 19.78 -22.75
N THR A 363 8.86 18.76 -23.58
CA THR A 363 8.16 17.53 -23.19
C THR A 363 9.09 16.59 -22.46
N THR A 364 8.54 15.87 -21.49
CA THR A 364 9.27 14.77 -20.81
C THR A 364 9.38 13.56 -21.72
N LYS A 365 10.48 12.85 -21.67
CA LYS A 365 10.72 11.66 -22.49
C LYS A 365 9.81 10.47 -22.19
N GLN A 366 9.28 10.39 -20.98
CA GLN A 366 8.51 9.23 -20.51
C GLN A 366 7.00 9.39 -20.68
N LEU A 367 6.47 10.60 -20.46
CA LEU A 367 5.03 10.85 -20.40
C LEU A 367 4.55 11.81 -21.50
N ASN A 368 5.43 12.34 -22.34
CA ASN A 368 5.14 13.42 -23.28
C ASN A 368 4.46 14.65 -22.63
N SER A 369 4.65 14.80 -21.32
CA SER A 369 4.08 15.89 -20.53
C SER A 369 4.92 17.16 -20.64
N LEU A 370 4.29 18.32 -20.55
CA LEU A 370 4.96 19.60 -20.59
C LEU A 370 5.64 19.90 -19.26
N SER A 371 6.81 20.50 -19.33
CA SER A 371 7.54 20.98 -18.16
C SER A 371 8.38 22.21 -18.45
N PHE A 372 8.49 23.07 -17.45
CA PHE A 372 9.51 24.10 -17.41
C PHE A 372 10.80 23.51 -16.84
N ARG A 373 11.91 23.74 -17.53
CA ARG A 373 13.23 23.35 -17.06
C ARG A 373 14.13 24.57 -17.04
N TYR A 374 14.68 24.89 -15.87
CA TYR A 374 15.65 25.93 -15.73
C TYR A 374 17.06 25.40 -15.89
N ARG A 375 17.83 26.08 -16.72
CA ARG A 375 19.26 25.80 -16.88
C ARG A 375 20.03 27.10 -16.70
N ASN A 376 21.16 27.00 -16.10
CA ASN A 376 22.16 28.03 -16.33
C ASN A 376 22.71 27.80 -17.76
N PRO A 377 22.55 28.75 -18.71
CA PRO A 377 23.04 28.60 -20.08
C PRO A 377 24.53 28.34 -20.14
N VAL A 378 25.25 28.75 -19.07
CA VAL A 378 26.67 28.52 -18.88
C VAL A 378 26.97 27.34 -17.97
N ALA A 379 25.96 26.54 -17.59
CA ALA A 379 26.09 25.43 -16.64
C ALA A 379 27.01 24.33 -17.13
N ILE A 380 28.26 24.60 -17.03
CA ILE A 380 29.36 23.69 -17.31
C ILE A 380 29.65 22.81 -16.10
N MET A 381 29.06 23.10 -14.96
CA MET A 381 29.30 22.41 -13.70
C MET A 381 28.02 21.81 -13.12
N ARG A 382 28.08 20.57 -12.69
CA ARG A 382 26.99 19.91 -11.94
C ARG A 382 27.53 19.08 -10.79
N ILE A 383 26.82 19.06 -9.70
CA ILE A 383 27.09 18.16 -8.58
C ILE A 383 26.75 16.74 -9.01
N ASN A 384 27.72 15.85 -8.94
CA ASN A 384 27.57 14.46 -9.35
C ASN A 384 27.08 13.58 -8.19
N TYR A 385 27.60 13.82 -7.02
CA TYR A 385 27.23 13.21 -5.74
C TYR A 385 27.81 13.98 -4.56
N MET A 386 27.34 13.70 -3.36
CA MET A 386 27.85 14.25 -2.12
C MET A 386 28.37 13.15 -1.21
N GLU A 387 29.38 13.47 -0.42
CA GLU A 387 29.85 12.64 0.71
C GLU A 387 29.64 13.39 2.01
N VAL A 388 29.16 12.69 3.05
CA VAL A 388 29.06 13.24 4.40
C VAL A 388 29.97 12.45 5.31
N LYS A 389 30.89 13.14 5.95
CA LYS A 389 31.81 12.50 6.90
C LYS A 389 32.17 13.43 8.06
N GLY A 390 31.70 13.05 9.26
CA GLY A 390 31.84 13.91 10.44
C GLY A 390 31.18 15.27 10.18
N ASN A 391 31.85 16.36 10.47
CA ASN A 391 31.39 17.74 10.24
C ASN A 391 31.72 18.30 8.85
N LYS A 392 31.89 17.42 7.85
CA LYS A 392 32.30 17.82 6.49
C LYS A 392 31.35 17.24 5.45
N ILE A 393 30.96 18.07 4.50
CA ILE A 393 30.24 17.68 3.30
C ILE A 393 31.18 17.89 2.10
N ARG A 394 31.29 16.89 1.25
CA ARG A 394 32.10 16.97 0.05
C ARG A 394 31.20 16.89 -1.19
N PHE A 395 31.15 17.97 -1.94
CA PHE A 395 30.50 18.03 -3.22
C PHE A 395 31.46 17.60 -4.33
N HIS A 396 31.10 16.55 -5.05
CA HIS A 396 31.83 16.12 -6.22
C HIS A 396 31.22 16.74 -7.48
N VAL A 397 31.86 17.78 -7.97
CA VAL A 397 31.39 18.59 -9.07
C VAL A 397 32.05 18.13 -10.36
N ARG A 398 31.25 17.86 -11.38
CA ARG A 398 31.74 17.56 -12.73
C ARG A 398 31.52 18.76 -13.65
N THR A 399 32.52 19.05 -14.48
CA THR A 399 32.48 20.11 -15.48
C THR A 399 32.42 19.53 -16.88
N GLN A 400 31.84 20.26 -17.82
CA GLN A 400 31.81 19.89 -19.23
C GLN A 400 33.09 20.34 -19.97
N LYS A 401 33.68 21.45 -19.53
CA LYS A 401 34.94 21.99 -20.06
C LYS A 401 36.08 21.79 -19.07
N ASP A 402 37.32 21.89 -19.57
CA ASP A 402 38.52 21.86 -18.74
C ASP A 402 38.56 23.10 -17.82
N ILE A 403 38.85 22.89 -16.55
CA ILE A 403 38.86 23.90 -15.51
C ILE A 403 40.27 24.34 -15.11
N ASP A 404 41.26 24.04 -15.89
CA ASP A 404 42.65 24.49 -15.62
C ASP A 404 42.73 26.02 -15.44
N GLY A 405 43.20 26.41 -14.27
CA GLY A 405 43.26 27.81 -13.87
C GLY A 405 41.99 28.40 -13.22
N ILE A 406 40.84 27.80 -13.45
CA ILE A 406 39.55 28.36 -12.94
C ILE A 406 39.37 28.10 -11.44
N TYR A 407 39.77 26.95 -10.95
CA TYR A 407 39.44 26.49 -9.59
C TYR A 407 40.09 27.29 -8.46
N ARG A 408 41.14 28.07 -8.76
CA ARG A 408 41.90 28.81 -7.73
C ARG A 408 41.20 30.10 -7.28
N ASN A 409 40.35 30.68 -8.11
CA ASN A 409 39.70 31.98 -7.90
C ASN A 409 38.17 31.87 -7.87
N MET A 410 37.65 30.75 -7.39
CA MET A 410 36.21 30.52 -7.28
C MET A 410 35.67 31.05 -5.95
N ASN A 411 34.56 31.75 -5.98
CA ASN A 411 33.73 32.02 -4.80
C ASN A 411 32.59 30.98 -4.75
N ILE A 412 32.37 30.46 -3.57
CA ILE A 412 31.33 29.44 -3.33
C ILE A 412 30.27 30.05 -2.44
N TYR A 413 29.03 29.91 -2.86
CA TYR A 413 27.86 30.31 -2.13
C TYR A 413 26.98 29.07 -1.90
N ILE A 414 26.51 28.93 -0.68
CA ILE A 414 25.56 27.89 -0.29
C ILE A 414 24.38 28.61 0.33
N ASP A 415 23.17 28.37 -0.18
CA ASP A 415 21.97 29.07 0.22
C ASP A 415 22.11 30.59 0.12
N ASP A 416 22.70 31.04 -0.99
CA ASP A 416 23.05 32.44 -1.29
C ASP A 416 24.00 33.13 -0.27
N VAL A 417 24.52 32.40 0.72
CA VAL A 417 25.53 32.89 1.65
C VAL A 417 26.94 32.54 1.12
N LYS A 418 27.82 33.53 1.16
CA LYS A 418 29.22 33.29 0.73
C LYS A 418 29.96 32.42 1.75
N GLU A 419 30.20 31.18 1.38
CA GLU A 419 30.84 30.15 2.22
C GLU A 419 32.27 29.84 1.81
N SER A 420 32.89 30.68 1.00
CA SER A 420 34.26 30.44 0.48
C SER A 420 35.30 30.18 1.59
N ASN A 421 35.17 30.83 2.75
CA ASN A 421 36.08 30.66 3.88
C ASN A 421 35.92 29.31 4.59
N HIS A 422 34.75 28.70 4.51
CA HIS A 422 34.42 27.38 5.06
C HIS A 422 34.57 26.27 4.04
N CYS A 423 34.96 26.63 2.79
CA CYS A 423 35.08 25.67 1.70
C CYS A 423 36.54 25.51 1.27
N THR A 424 36.91 24.27 0.97
CA THR A 424 38.16 23.97 0.27
C THR A 424 37.88 23.32 -1.06
N VAL A 425 38.51 23.83 -2.14
CA VAL A 425 38.36 23.31 -3.48
C VAL A 425 39.60 22.57 -3.90
N LYS A 426 39.43 21.31 -4.29
CA LYS A 426 40.50 20.48 -4.84
C LYS A 426 40.15 19.99 -6.23
N ARG A 427 41.06 20.20 -7.21
CA ARG A 427 40.96 19.58 -8.52
C ARG A 427 41.24 18.07 -8.37
N ARG A 428 40.41 17.23 -8.98
CA ARG A 428 40.62 15.77 -9.04
C ARG A 428 41.10 15.33 -10.44
N THR A 429 40.48 15.88 -11.47
CA THR A 429 40.87 15.70 -12.89
C THR A 429 40.65 17.01 -13.61
N SER A 430 41.00 17.07 -14.92
CA SER A 430 40.69 18.25 -15.76
C SER A 430 39.20 18.63 -15.78
N ARG A 431 38.33 17.69 -15.43
CA ARG A 431 36.85 17.88 -15.49
C ARG A 431 36.13 17.57 -14.17
N THR A 432 36.84 17.42 -13.06
CA THR A 432 36.21 17.16 -11.77
C THR A 432 36.85 17.95 -10.63
N LEU A 433 36.01 18.59 -9.85
CA LEU A 433 36.36 19.29 -8.61
C LEU A 433 35.78 18.56 -7.41
N MET A 434 36.45 18.68 -6.31
CA MET A 434 35.91 18.35 -5.00
C MET A 434 35.86 19.60 -4.15
N VAL A 435 34.68 20.06 -3.81
CA VAL A 435 34.46 21.14 -2.85
C VAL A 435 34.16 20.50 -1.51
N THR A 436 34.96 20.80 -0.49
CA THR A 436 34.72 20.34 0.87
C THR A 436 34.21 21.53 1.68
N TYR A 437 33.00 21.43 2.16
CA TYR A 437 32.36 22.38 3.05
C TYR A 437 32.44 21.88 4.49
N HIS A 438 32.93 22.74 5.39
CA HIS A 438 32.98 22.47 6.81
C HIS A 438 31.72 23.00 7.46
N CYS A 439 30.77 22.13 7.69
CA CYS A 439 29.45 22.43 8.24
C CYS A 439 29.44 22.10 9.74
N GLY A 440 28.80 22.94 10.54
CA GLY A 440 28.65 22.69 11.99
C GLY A 440 27.78 21.47 12.29
N ASP A 441 26.65 21.34 11.58
CA ASP A 441 25.76 20.18 11.66
C ASP A 441 25.39 19.68 10.25
N PRO A 442 26.12 18.69 9.74
CA PRO A 442 25.85 18.14 8.42
C PRO A 442 24.50 17.42 8.30
N LYS A 443 23.99 16.87 9.41
CA LYS A 443 22.72 16.16 9.41
C LYS A 443 21.56 17.14 9.16
N HIS A 444 21.50 18.19 9.95
CA HIS A 444 20.52 19.27 9.78
C HIS A 444 20.62 19.94 8.40
N PHE A 445 21.84 20.17 7.91
CA PHE A 445 22.07 20.75 6.59
C PHE A 445 21.50 19.86 5.47
N ILE A 446 21.67 18.54 5.56
CA ILE A 446 21.12 17.59 4.59
C ILE A 446 19.60 17.52 4.67
N GLU A 447 19.04 17.52 5.86
CA GLU A 447 17.59 17.56 6.08
C GLU A 447 16.99 18.81 5.43
N LYS A 448 17.59 19.97 5.67
CA LYS A 448 17.17 21.24 5.03
C LYS A 448 17.26 21.16 3.49
N ILE A 449 18.35 20.63 2.94
CA ILE A 449 18.52 20.45 1.49
C ILE A 449 17.42 19.57 0.91
N VAL A 450 17.06 18.48 1.59
CA VAL A 450 16.06 17.53 1.09
C VAL A 450 14.65 18.10 1.14
N GLN A 451 14.36 18.94 2.13
CA GLN A 451 13.03 19.54 2.32
C GLN A 451 12.83 20.81 1.49
N GLU A 452 13.81 21.70 1.45
CA GLU A 452 13.66 23.05 0.91
C GLU A 452 14.42 23.26 -0.41
N GLY A 453 15.36 22.37 -0.72
CA GLY A 453 16.36 22.61 -1.75
C GLY A 453 17.39 23.67 -1.28
N CYS A 454 18.59 23.58 -1.76
CA CYS A 454 19.63 24.54 -1.41
C CYS A 454 20.50 24.85 -2.64
N PRO A 455 20.59 26.13 -3.06
CA PRO A 455 21.46 26.48 -4.16
C PRO A 455 22.92 26.34 -3.76
N PHE A 456 23.68 25.71 -4.64
CA PHE A 456 25.12 25.68 -4.58
C PHE A 456 25.66 26.43 -5.80
N VAL A 457 26.22 27.60 -5.57
CA VAL A 457 26.71 28.50 -6.63
C VAL A 457 28.21 28.59 -6.55
N ILE A 458 28.86 28.39 -7.67
CA ILE A 458 30.27 28.68 -7.89
C ILE A 458 30.34 29.91 -8.78
N ARG A 459 30.88 31.02 -8.29
CA ARG A 459 31.10 32.25 -9.05
C ARG A 459 32.55 32.30 -9.50
N TYR A 460 32.76 32.52 -10.79
CA TYR A 460 34.06 32.74 -11.38
C TYR A 460 33.97 33.82 -12.42
N LYS A 461 34.68 34.97 -12.23
CA LYS A 461 34.55 36.18 -13.03
C LYS A 461 33.10 36.63 -13.09
N ASP A 462 32.58 36.88 -14.29
CA ASP A 462 31.21 37.31 -14.54
C ASP A 462 30.21 36.13 -14.72
N HIS A 463 30.67 34.88 -14.46
CA HIS A 463 29.86 33.68 -14.64
C HIS A 463 29.49 33.05 -13.33
N ASN A 464 28.23 32.74 -13.17
CA ASN A 464 27.65 32.03 -12.04
C ASN A 464 27.25 30.62 -12.45
N TYR A 465 27.87 29.62 -11.85
CA TYR A 465 27.53 28.22 -12.06
C TYR A 465 26.65 27.77 -10.93
N ARG A 466 25.35 27.94 -11.11
CA ARG A 466 24.32 27.55 -10.11
C ARG A 466 23.99 26.08 -10.24
N ASN A 467 24.04 25.36 -9.13
CA ASN A 467 23.55 24.02 -9.00
C ASN A 467 22.59 23.99 -7.80
N THR A 468 21.46 23.34 -7.94
CA THR A 468 20.61 23.05 -6.82
C THR A 468 20.97 21.66 -6.28
N ILE A 469 21.22 21.61 -4.99
CA ILE A 469 21.55 20.35 -4.31
C ILE A 469 20.32 19.43 -4.28
N HIS A 470 19.13 20.00 -4.38
CA HIS A 470 17.86 19.31 -4.47
C HIS A 470 17.78 18.25 -5.59
N GLU A 471 18.45 18.43 -6.71
CA GLU A 471 18.53 17.39 -7.76
C GLU A 471 19.41 16.20 -7.38
N ILE A 472 20.08 16.27 -6.26
CA ILE A 472 20.78 15.11 -5.73
C ILE A 472 19.76 14.25 -5.03
N ASP A 473 19.17 13.34 -5.79
CA ASP A 473 18.42 12.22 -5.24
C ASP A 473 19.14 11.68 -4.00
N ARG A 474 18.39 11.39 -2.91
CA ARG A 474 18.94 10.76 -1.69
C ARG A 474 19.86 9.58 -2.02
N SER A 475 19.59 8.90 -3.14
CA SER A 475 20.45 7.83 -3.68
C SER A 475 21.85 8.30 -4.08
N ARG A 476 22.12 9.60 -4.19
CA ARG A 476 23.42 10.20 -4.51
C ARG A 476 24.13 10.84 -3.31
N ILE A 477 23.56 10.74 -2.13
CA ILE A 477 24.18 11.12 -0.89
C ILE A 477 24.82 9.83 -0.31
N TYR A 478 26.12 9.80 -0.25
CA TYR A 478 26.89 8.63 0.18
C TYR A 478 27.68 8.94 1.44
N GLY A 479 27.76 7.96 2.34
CA GLY A 479 28.64 8.01 3.49
C GLY A 479 30.12 8.01 3.10
N SER A 480 30.45 7.52 1.89
CA SER A 480 31.83 7.53 1.39
C SER A 480 31.90 7.50 -0.14
N PHE A 481 33.03 7.99 -0.69
CA PHE A 481 33.37 7.85 -2.12
C PHE A 481 33.33 6.38 -2.57
N MET A 482 33.78 5.49 -1.70
CA MET A 482 33.82 4.07 -2.01
C MET A 482 32.42 3.51 -2.30
N GLN A 483 31.40 3.87 -1.52
CA GLN A 483 30.01 3.45 -1.78
C GLN A 483 29.51 3.92 -3.17
N HIS A 484 29.84 5.16 -3.56
CA HIS A 484 29.52 5.65 -4.89
C HIS A 484 30.19 4.81 -6.00
N VAL A 485 31.49 4.53 -5.85
CA VAL A 485 32.23 3.72 -6.83
C VAL A 485 31.62 2.32 -6.97
N LEU A 486 31.33 1.67 -5.83
CA LEU A 486 30.78 0.31 -5.79
C LEU A 486 29.38 0.21 -6.44
N ASN A 487 28.60 1.27 -6.39
CA ASN A 487 27.28 1.33 -7.00
C ASN A 487 27.29 1.72 -8.49
N SER A 488 28.43 2.17 -9.02
CA SER A 488 28.53 2.56 -10.41
C SER A 488 28.39 1.36 -11.38
N LYS A 489 27.66 1.55 -12.51
CA LYS A 489 27.48 0.49 -13.53
C LYS A 489 28.80 -0.10 -14.04
N ARG A 490 29.85 0.74 -14.17
CA ARG A 490 31.18 0.33 -14.62
C ARG A 490 31.86 -0.60 -13.61
N TYR A 491 31.85 -0.22 -12.33
CA TYR A 491 32.43 -1.04 -11.29
C TYR A 491 31.71 -2.38 -11.12
N ARG A 492 30.38 -2.37 -11.15
CA ARG A 492 29.59 -3.60 -11.09
C ARG A 492 29.90 -4.58 -12.22
N ARG A 493 30.22 -4.10 -13.43
CA ARG A 493 30.68 -4.97 -14.52
C ARG A 493 32.04 -5.61 -14.19
N TRP A 494 33.00 -4.84 -13.70
CA TRP A 494 34.30 -5.33 -13.29
C TRP A 494 34.21 -6.28 -12.09
N GLY A 495 33.38 -5.96 -11.08
CA GLY A 495 33.14 -6.82 -9.95
C GLY A 495 32.58 -8.19 -10.36
N ARG A 496 31.65 -8.22 -11.31
CA ARG A 496 31.11 -9.48 -11.85
C ARG A 496 32.17 -10.29 -12.59
N LEU A 497 33.05 -9.65 -13.35
CA LEU A 497 34.14 -10.35 -14.03
C LEU A 497 35.11 -10.96 -13.00
N ALA A 498 35.51 -10.19 -12.01
CA ALA A 498 36.35 -10.67 -10.92
C ALA A 498 35.67 -11.82 -10.14
N TYR A 499 34.37 -11.71 -9.89
CA TYR A 499 33.60 -12.77 -9.25
C TYR A 499 33.65 -14.08 -10.03
N ARG A 500 33.45 -14.03 -11.36
CA ARG A 500 33.54 -15.21 -12.23
C ARG A 500 34.93 -15.85 -12.18
N LEU A 501 35.99 -15.06 -12.13
CA LEU A 501 37.36 -15.56 -11.93
C LEU A 501 37.50 -16.25 -10.57
N PHE A 502 36.99 -15.63 -9.49
CA PHE A 502 37.07 -16.20 -8.14
C PHE A 502 36.28 -17.49 -7.96
N LEU A 503 35.27 -17.77 -8.78
CA LEU A 503 34.54 -19.04 -8.77
C LEU A 503 35.43 -20.24 -9.07
N HIS A 504 36.61 -20.06 -9.69
CA HIS A 504 37.58 -21.12 -9.93
C HIS A 504 38.52 -21.37 -8.72
N PHE A 505 38.47 -20.54 -7.71
CA PHE A 505 39.28 -20.72 -6.52
C PHE A 505 38.66 -21.77 -5.59
N PRO A 506 39.49 -22.47 -4.77
CA PRO A 506 38.98 -23.50 -3.86
C PRO A 506 38.06 -22.91 -2.78
N ILE A 507 37.04 -23.68 -2.41
CA ILE A 507 36.15 -23.32 -1.27
C ILE A 507 36.92 -23.40 0.03
N ARG A 508 36.78 -22.37 0.84
CA ARG A 508 37.31 -22.26 2.21
C ARG A 508 36.25 -22.77 3.19
N LYS A 509 36.30 -24.10 3.46
CA LYS A 509 35.27 -24.79 4.26
C LYS A 509 34.98 -24.14 5.62
N HIS A 510 35.99 -23.58 6.29
CA HIS A 510 35.90 -22.91 7.59
C HIS A 510 35.70 -21.39 7.48
N THR A 511 35.03 -20.92 6.44
CA THR A 511 34.68 -19.50 6.29
C THR A 511 33.17 -19.35 6.22
N ILE A 512 32.60 -18.51 7.09
CA ILE A 512 31.17 -18.21 7.16
C ILE A 512 30.92 -16.76 6.81
N LEU A 513 29.94 -16.52 5.96
CA LEU A 513 29.45 -15.19 5.64
C LEU A 513 28.07 -14.97 6.26
N PHE A 514 27.91 -13.85 6.93
CA PHE A 514 26.64 -13.38 7.48
C PHE A 514 26.19 -12.13 6.72
N GLU A 515 24.92 -12.04 6.40
CA GLU A 515 24.29 -10.85 5.83
C GLU A 515 22.85 -10.71 6.29
N SER A 516 22.46 -9.52 6.73
CA SER A 516 21.07 -9.19 7.03
C SER A 516 20.60 -8.05 6.15
N PHE A 517 19.38 -8.18 5.59
CA PHE A 517 18.69 -7.18 4.79
C PHE A 517 19.59 -6.53 3.71
N LEU A 518 20.32 -7.37 2.96
CA LEU A 518 21.28 -6.96 1.93
C LEU A 518 22.39 -6.02 2.46
N GLY A 519 22.87 -6.29 3.65
CA GLY A 519 23.97 -5.56 4.28
C GLY A 519 23.59 -4.22 4.91
N ARG A 520 22.30 -3.98 5.18
CA ARG A 520 21.84 -2.73 5.79
C ARG A 520 22.26 -2.58 7.26
N ASN A 521 22.17 -3.66 8.00
CA ASN A 521 22.48 -3.70 9.43
C ASN A 521 22.85 -5.11 9.90
N VAL A 522 23.23 -5.23 11.18
CA VAL A 522 23.47 -6.49 11.86
C VAL A 522 22.24 -6.83 12.72
N SER A 523 21.34 -7.65 12.22
CA SER A 523 20.07 -7.94 12.90
C SER A 523 19.44 -9.27 12.46
N GLY A 524 18.32 -9.63 13.08
CA GLY A 524 17.52 -10.81 12.74
C GLY A 524 18.27 -12.13 12.93
N ASN A 525 17.75 -13.20 12.38
CA ASN A 525 18.28 -14.56 12.59
C ASN A 525 19.79 -14.69 12.34
N PRO A 526 20.41 -14.08 11.30
CA PRO A 526 21.86 -14.16 11.10
C PRO A 526 22.67 -13.58 12.27
N LYS A 527 22.18 -12.48 12.91
CA LYS A 527 22.86 -11.88 14.09
C LYS A 527 22.89 -12.88 15.24
N TYR A 528 21.77 -13.46 15.59
CA TYR A 528 21.68 -14.35 16.77
C TYR A 528 22.35 -15.70 16.54
N ILE A 529 22.41 -16.21 15.30
CA ILE A 529 23.27 -17.34 14.94
C ILE A 529 24.73 -16.98 15.14
N TYR A 530 25.15 -15.80 14.64
CA TYR A 530 26.53 -15.33 14.81
C TYR A 530 26.90 -15.15 16.29
N GLU A 531 26.06 -14.48 17.07
CA GLU A 531 26.29 -14.27 18.51
C GLU A 531 26.37 -15.59 19.29
N TYR A 532 25.49 -16.55 18.97
CA TYR A 532 25.57 -17.89 19.53
C TYR A 532 26.93 -18.56 19.23
N MET A 533 27.37 -18.48 17.97
CA MET A 533 28.67 -19.04 17.56
C MET A 533 29.83 -18.37 18.25
N GLN A 534 29.83 -17.03 18.43
CA GLN A 534 30.83 -16.30 19.16
C GLN A 534 30.88 -16.74 20.62
N LYS A 535 29.74 -16.75 21.29
CA LYS A 535 29.61 -17.12 22.72
C LYS A 535 30.12 -18.53 22.99
N ASN A 536 29.98 -19.44 22.02
CA ASN A 536 30.39 -20.85 22.17
C ASN A 536 31.75 -21.18 21.53
N GLY A 537 32.55 -20.17 21.17
CA GLY A 537 33.96 -20.31 20.75
C GLY A 537 34.16 -20.87 19.34
N TYR A 538 33.14 -20.87 18.50
CA TYR A 538 33.25 -21.31 17.09
C TYR A 538 34.16 -20.41 16.25
N ASP A 539 34.42 -19.17 16.66
CA ASP A 539 35.37 -18.25 16.03
C ASP A 539 36.84 -18.73 16.08
N LYS A 540 37.17 -19.69 16.94
CA LYS A 540 38.48 -20.35 16.97
C LYS A 540 38.65 -21.29 15.75
N THR A 541 37.58 -21.86 15.26
CA THR A 541 37.57 -22.80 14.11
C THR A 541 37.14 -22.14 12.83
N TYR A 542 36.16 -21.24 12.88
CA TYR A 542 35.56 -20.61 11.70
C TYR A 542 35.93 -19.13 11.60
N LYS A 543 36.40 -18.73 10.40
CA LYS A 543 36.57 -17.31 10.04
C LYS A 543 35.26 -16.72 9.63
N MET A 544 34.76 -15.77 10.44
CA MET A 544 33.44 -15.16 10.25
C MET A 544 33.55 -13.78 9.63
N TYR A 545 32.65 -13.46 8.72
CA TYR A 545 32.61 -12.18 8.05
C TYR A 545 31.17 -11.67 7.99
N TRP A 546 30.99 -10.37 8.26
CA TRP A 546 29.76 -9.66 8.04
C TRP A 546 29.81 -8.85 6.77
N ILE A 547 28.83 -9.05 5.88
CA ILE A 547 28.65 -8.26 4.65
C ILE A 547 27.77 -7.06 4.99
N LEU A 548 28.28 -5.85 4.76
CA LEU A 548 27.67 -4.59 5.16
C LEU A 548 27.74 -3.58 4.02
N ASN A 549 26.72 -2.71 3.92
CA ASN A 549 26.77 -1.55 3.02
C ASN A 549 27.62 -0.41 3.60
N ASP A 550 27.74 -0.36 4.91
CA ASP A 550 28.62 0.54 5.63
C ASP A 550 29.47 -0.25 6.64
N THR A 551 30.79 -0.08 6.56
CA THR A 551 31.72 -0.75 7.47
C THR A 551 31.84 -0.05 8.82
N ASP A 552 31.25 1.13 8.99
CA ASP A 552 31.16 1.81 10.27
C ASP A 552 30.05 1.17 11.16
N GLU A 553 29.12 0.39 10.60
CA GLU A 553 28.11 -0.38 11.34
C GLU A 553 28.79 -1.25 12.42
N PRO A 554 28.35 -1.17 13.67
CA PRO A 554 28.97 -1.93 14.76
C PRO A 554 28.74 -3.44 14.60
N VAL A 555 29.80 -4.22 14.76
CA VAL A 555 29.75 -5.68 14.84
C VAL A 555 30.48 -6.10 16.09
N THR A 556 29.80 -6.78 16.98
CA THR A 556 30.42 -7.32 18.19
C THR A 556 31.27 -8.56 17.88
N GLY A 557 32.28 -8.87 18.70
CA GLY A 557 33.08 -10.07 18.55
C GLY A 557 34.18 -10.01 17.48
N SER A 558 34.55 -11.18 16.93
CA SER A 558 35.75 -11.37 16.10
C SER A 558 35.54 -11.28 14.60
N ALA A 559 34.29 -11.13 14.13
CA ALA A 559 34.01 -11.10 12.70
C ALA A 559 34.61 -9.90 11.98
N LYS A 560 35.13 -10.15 10.77
CA LYS A 560 35.62 -9.10 9.89
C LYS A 560 34.48 -8.54 9.04
N LYS A 561 34.53 -7.22 8.79
CA LYS A 561 33.53 -6.54 7.98
C LYS A 561 33.93 -6.57 6.52
N LEU A 562 32.97 -6.85 5.65
CA LEU A 562 33.11 -6.85 4.19
C LEU A 562 32.17 -5.80 3.63
N LEU A 563 32.73 -4.80 2.97
CA LEU A 563 31.91 -3.82 2.26
C LEU A 563 31.23 -4.51 1.05
N ARG A 564 29.91 -4.52 1.04
CA ARG A 564 29.11 -5.15 -0.01
C ARG A 564 29.52 -4.61 -1.39
N ARG A 565 29.60 -5.51 -2.37
CA ARG A 565 30.06 -5.23 -3.75
C ARG A 565 31.53 -4.83 -3.88
N SER A 566 32.32 -4.83 -2.82
CA SER A 566 33.79 -4.67 -2.95
C SER A 566 34.42 -5.91 -3.62
N ILE A 567 35.67 -5.79 -4.09
CA ILE A 567 36.41 -6.96 -4.61
C ILE A 567 36.55 -8.05 -3.55
N SER A 568 36.79 -7.65 -2.29
CA SER A 568 36.83 -8.58 -1.17
C SER A 568 35.49 -9.29 -0.95
N TYR A 569 34.37 -8.58 -1.08
CA TYR A 569 33.04 -9.18 -1.05
C TYR A 569 32.90 -10.26 -2.14
N TYR A 570 33.21 -9.96 -3.40
CA TYR A 570 33.09 -10.93 -4.50
C TYR A 570 34.01 -12.13 -4.30
N TYR A 571 35.21 -11.92 -3.79
CA TYR A 571 36.12 -13.01 -3.45
C TYR A 571 35.54 -13.93 -2.36
N HIS A 572 35.01 -13.37 -1.28
CA HIS A 572 34.45 -14.15 -0.18
C HIS A 572 33.14 -14.84 -0.59
N MET A 573 32.29 -14.18 -1.36
CA MET A 573 31.07 -14.80 -1.92
C MET A 573 31.41 -16.01 -2.81
N ALA A 574 32.49 -15.94 -3.57
CA ALA A 574 32.91 -17.05 -4.44
C ALA A 574 33.56 -18.21 -3.68
N THR A 575 34.17 -17.96 -2.52
CA THR A 575 35.09 -18.92 -1.87
C THR A 575 34.64 -19.37 -0.47
N ALA A 576 33.65 -18.71 0.15
CA ALA A 576 33.21 -19.08 1.50
C ALA A 576 32.46 -20.41 1.53
N GLY A 577 32.68 -21.17 2.59
CA GLY A 577 32.06 -22.50 2.77
C GLY A 577 30.63 -22.43 3.24
N ILE A 578 30.20 -21.38 3.94
CA ILE A 578 28.86 -21.25 4.50
C ILE A 578 28.35 -19.83 4.30
N TRP A 579 27.11 -19.70 3.84
CA TRP A 579 26.36 -18.45 3.79
C TRP A 579 25.16 -18.53 4.72
N VAL A 580 24.97 -17.50 5.55
CA VAL A 580 23.85 -17.34 6.49
C VAL A 580 23.18 -16.00 6.21
N PHE A 581 22.11 -16.00 5.40
CA PHE A 581 21.46 -14.81 4.93
C PHE A 581 19.95 -14.85 5.19
N ASN A 582 19.34 -13.70 5.40
CA ASN A 582 17.89 -13.58 5.62
C ASN A 582 17.10 -12.99 4.45
N THR A 583 17.78 -12.61 3.36
CA THR A 583 17.16 -12.04 2.17
C THR A 583 17.67 -12.72 0.90
N ARG A 584 16.92 -12.58 -0.19
CA ARG A 584 17.31 -13.09 -1.51
C ARG A 584 18.55 -12.36 -2.01
N GLN A 585 19.47 -13.08 -2.63
CA GLN A 585 20.67 -12.51 -3.21
C GLN A 585 20.47 -12.13 -4.69
N ASP A 586 21.31 -11.18 -5.18
CA ASP A 586 21.34 -10.80 -6.59
C ASP A 586 21.44 -12.05 -7.49
N ASN A 587 20.70 -12.06 -8.62
CA ASN A 587 20.63 -13.22 -9.51
C ASN A 587 21.99 -13.59 -10.14
N GLU A 588 22.92 -12.65 -10.20
CA GLU A 588 24.28 -12.83 -10.69
C GLU A 588 25.20 -13.60 -9.72
N ILE A 589 24.79 -13.79 -8.47
CA ILE A 589 25.57 -14.55 -7.47
C ILE A 589 25.30 -16.04 -7.65
N VAL A 590 26.34 -16.79 -7.96
CA VAL A 590 26.28 -18.23 -8.20
C VAL A 590 26.57 -18.97 -6.90
N LYS A 591 25.66 -19.84 -6.51
CA LYS A 591 25.88 -20.81 -5.41
C LYS A 591 26.59 -22.04 -5.97
N ARG A 592 27.74 -22.38 -5.41
CA ARG A 592 28.51 -23.56 -5.79
C ARG A 592 28.02 -24.81 -5.06
N SER A 593 28.30 -26.00 -5.63
CA SER A 593 27.92 -27.28 -4.99
C SER A 593 28.50 -27.45 -3.59
N ASP A 594 29.76 -27.00 -3.43
CA ASP A 594 30.59 -27.28 -2.26
C ASP A 594 30.40 -26.26 -1.12
N ASN A 595 29.57 -25.24 -1.29
CA ASN A 595 29.23 -24.34 -0.21
C ASN A 595 27.81 -24.61 0.30
N THR A 596 27.56 -24.30 1.56
CA THR A 596 26.26 -24.43 2.22
C THR A 596 25.60 -23.09 2.26
N TYR A 597 24.32 -22.99 1.84
CA TYR A 597 23.51 -21.78 1.90
C TYR A 597 22.31 -22.00 2.83
N LEU A 598 22.36 -21.40 4.00
CA LEU A 598 21.23 -21.26 4.90
C LEU A 598 20.50 -19.94 4.60
N GLN A 599 19.29 -20.04 4.12
CA GLN A 599 18.33 -18.94 4.08
C GLN A 599 17.52 -18.95 5.38
N THR A 600 17.70 -17.93 6.22
CA THR A 600 17.03 -17.87 7.51
C THR A 600 15.66 -17.24 7.44
N TRP A 601 15.35 -16.58 6.33
CA TRP A 601 14.19 -15.72 6.20
C TRP A 601 14.09 -14.68 7.34
N HIS A 602 12.95 -14.00 7.51
CA HIS A 602 12.85 -12.87 8.43
C HIS A 602 11.44 -12.64 8.97
N GLY A 603 10.62 -13.67 9.09
CA GLY A 603 9.29 -13.59 9.72
C GLY A 603 8.36 -14.71 9.27
N THR A 604 7.41 -15.05 10.13
CA THR A 604 6.28 -15.94 9.83
C THR A 604 5.34 -15.26 8.83
N PRO A 605 4.90 -15.95 7.77
CA PRO A 605 4.11 -15.33 6.71
C PRO A 605 2.67 -15.08 7.14
N LEU A 606 2.28 -13.81 7.21
CA LEU A 606 0.91 -13.36 7.31
C LEU A 606 0.30 -13.18 5.92
N LYS A 607 1.04 -12.50 5.03
CA LYS A 607 0.63 -12.12 3.69
C LYS A 607 1.09 -13.13 2.66
N ARG A 608 0.36 -13.27 1.56
CA ARG A 608 0.78 -14.12 0.43
C ARG A 608 2.14 -13.72 -0.10
N LEU A 609 2.97 -14.69 -0.40
CA LEU A 609 4.36 -14.55 -0.81
C LEU A 609 4.65 -15.34 -2.08
N GLY A 610 5.65 -14.91 -2.83
CA GLY A 610 6.26 -15.68 -3.93
C GLY A 610 5.25 -16.18 -4.95
N MET A 611 5.13 -17.50 -5.07
CA MET A 611 4.24 -18.15 -6.05
C MET A 611 2.74 -17.99 -5.72
N ASP A 612 2.40 -17.74 -4.47
CA ASP A 612 1.01 -17.59 -4.01
C ASP A 612 0.45 -16.17 -4.22
N MET A 613 1.24 -15.24 -4.74
CA MET A 613 0.77 -13.88 -5.07
C MET A 613 0.05 -13.88 -6.43
N ASP A 614 -1.10 -13.20 -6.49
CA ASP A 614 -1.88 -13.08 -7.72
C ASP A 614 -1.44 -11.86 -8.55
N SER A 615 -1.04 -10.78 -7.88
CA SER A 615 -0.56 -9.53 -8.50
C SER A 615 0.61 -8.93 -7.75
N VAL A 616 1.32 -8.00 -8.34
CA VAL A 616 2.42 -7.26 -7.72
C VAL A 616 2.22 -5.76 -7.91
N SER A 617 2.02 -5.04 -6.82
CA SER A 617 1.91 -3.58 -6.77
C SER A 617 3.22 -2.92 -6.30
N MET A 618 4.38 -3.51 -6.60
CA MET A 618 5.68 -2.97 -6.16
C MET A 618 6.31 -2.10 -7.25
N ALA A 619 6.76 -0.91 -6.88
CA ALA A 619 7.42 0.05 -7.77
C ALA A 619 8.64 -0.47 -8.56
N THR A 620 9.18 -1.65 -8.20
CA THR A 620 10.37 -2.25 -8.83
C THR A 620 10.09 -3.48 -9.70
N VAL A 621 8.84 -3.91 -9.80
CA VAL A 621 8.46 -5.14 -10.49
C VAL A 621 7.32 -4.84 -11.46
N ASP A 622 7.61 -4.94 -12.73
CA ASP A 622 6.66 -4.60 -13.80
C ASP A 622 5.79 -5.81 -14.23
N ASN A 623 6.12 -7.04 -13.77
CA ASN A 623 5.42 -8.25 -14.19
C ASN A 623 5.48 -9.35 -13.11
N ILE A 624 4.32 -9.89 -12.77
CA ILE A 624 4.18 -10.97 -11.77
C ILE A 624 4.89 -12.27 -12.19
N VAL A 625 4.92 -12.58 -13.49
CA VAL A 625 5.55 -13.81 -14.01
C VAL A 625 7.07 -13.74 -13.82
N ASP A 626 7.68 -12.60 -14.14
CA ASP A 626 9.12 -12.38 -13.94
C ASP A 626 9.47 -12.41 -12.45
N TYR A 627 8.63 -11.82 -11.60
CA TYR A 627 8.80 -11.88 -10.15
C TYR A 627 8.79 -13.32 -9.64
N LYS A 628 7.81 -14.13 -10.04
CA LYS A 628 7.70 -15.54 -9.65
C LYS A 628 8.88 -16.35 -10.15
N ARG A 629 9.29 -16.15 -11.41
CA ARG A 629 10.46 -16.81 -11.98
C ARG A 629 11.74 -16.49 -11.22
N ASP A 630 11.98 -15.21 -10.92
CA ASP A 630 13.17 -14.77 -10.18
C ASP A 630 13.16 -15.29 -8.76
N PHE A 631 11.97 -15.39 -8.16
CA PHE A 631 11.81 -15.94 -6.82
C PHE A 631 12.21 -17.42 -6.76
N VAL A 632 11.70 -18.23 -7.69
CA VAL A 632 12.04 -19.65 -7.80
C VAL A 632 13.53 -19.86 -8.13
N ALA A 633 14.09 -19.03 -9.03
CA ALA A 633 15.51 -19.09 -9.33
C ALA A 633 16.38 -18.80 -8.10
N ASN A 634 15.94 -17.93 -7.21
CA ASN A 634 16.61 -17.63 -5.94
C ASN A 634 16.49 -18.78 -4.94
N SER A 635 15.29 -19.31 -4.73
CA SER A 635 15.05 -20.38 -3.77
C SER A 635 15.77 -21.70 -4.11
N ARG A 636 15.94 -22.00 -5.39
CA ARG A 636 16.71 -23.17 -5.85
C ARG A 636 18.18 -23.17 -5.38
N ARG A 637 18.74 -21.99 -5.08
CA ARG A 637 20.12 -21.85 -4.58
C ARG A 637 20.26 -22.18 -3.11
N TRP A 638 19.19 -22.11 -2.30
CA TRP A 638 19.23 -22.38 -0.88
C TRP A 638 19.39 -23.90 -0.65
N ASP A 639 20.22 -24.29 0.31
CA ASP A 639 20.30 -25.69 0.75
C ASP A 639 19.37 -25.93 1.92
N TYR A 640 19.31 -24.96 2.83
CA TYR A 640 18.44 -24.93 3.97
C TYR A 640 17.57 -23.68 3.95
N LEU A 641 16.32 -23.86 4.31
CA LEU A 641 15.38 -22.75 4.59
C LEU A 641 14.86 -22.92 6.01
N LEU A 642 15.05 -21.86 6.82
CA LEU A 642 14.58 -21.85 8.19
C LEU A 642 13.12 -21.41 8.25
N ALA A 643 12.31 -22.09 9.02
CA ALA A 643 10.94 -21.75 9.36
C ALA A 643 10.78 -21.75 10.89
N GLN A 644 10.05 -20.76 11.41
CA GLN A 644 9.77 -20.65 12.83
C GLN A 644 8.93 -21.83 13.33
N ASN A 645 7.97 -22.29 12.52
CA ASN A 645 6.97 -23.28 12.88
C ASN A 645 6.50 -24.07 11.64
N GLN A 646 5.67 -25.09 11.87
CA GLN A 646 5.17 -25.94 10.79
C GLN A 646 4.27 -25.18 9.81
N TYR A 647 3.46 -24.22 10.29
CA TYR A 647 2.65 -23.36 9.43
C TYR A 647 3.51 -22.60 8.41
N SER A 648 4.60 -21.97 8.87
CA SER A 648 5.55 -21.29 7.98
C SER A 648 6.20 -22.25 7.00
N ALA A 649 6.56 -23.46 7.47
CA ALA A 649 7.19 -24.48 6.66
C ALA A 649 6.33 -24.91 5.48
N ASP A 650 5.04 -25.17 5.72
CA ASP A 650 4.07 -25.59 4.70
C ASP A 650 3.86 -24.50 3.65
N ILE A 651 3.77 -23.24 4.09
CA ILE A 651 3.67 -22.10 3.18
C ILE A 651 4.96 -21.93 2.37
N PHE A 652 6.13 -21.93 3.01
CA PHE A 652 7.41 -21.72 2.35
C PHE A 652 7.71 -22.79 1.30
N ARG A 653 7.34 -24.03 1.58
CA ARG A 653 7.50 -25.12 0.62
C ARG A 653 6.75 -24.83 -0.68
N ARG A 654 5.55 -24.31 -0.59
CA ARG A 654 4.69 -23.97 -1.73
C ARG A 654 5.09 -22.61 -2.34
N CYS A 655 5.06 -21.55 -1.54
CA CYS A 655 5.21 -20.19 -2.07
C CYS A 655 6.61 -19.89 -2.60
N PHE A 656 7.64 -20.58 -2.13
CA PHE A 656 9.01 -20.48 -2.64
C PHE A 656 9.38 -21.61 -3.60
N ALA A 657 8.46 -22.54 -3.88
CA ALA A 657 8.74 -23.77 -4.61
C ALA A 657 10.01 -24.50 -4.09
N PHE A 658 10.21 -24.45 -2.76
CA PHE A 658 11.41 -24.97 -2.12
C PHE A 658 11.35 -26.49 -1.93
N ARG A 659 12.36 -27.22 -2.41
CA ARG A 659 12.36 -28.69 -2.45
C ARG A 659 13.43 -29.36 -1.59
N LYS A 660 14.38 -28.57 -1.06
CA LYS A 660 15.46 -29.10 -0.24
C LYS A 660 15.06 -29.15 1.24
N GLN A 661 16.01 -29.09 2.15
CA GLN A 661 15.78 -29.28 3.57
C GLN A 661 15.21 -28.00 4.23
N LEU A 662 14.00 -28.13 4.76
CA LEU A 662 13.32 -27.11 5.53
C LEU A 662 13.57 -27.41 7.01
N LEU A 663 14.08 -26.41 7.75
CA LEU A 663 14.40 -26.50 9.17
C LEU A 663 13.28 -25.84 9.98
N VAL A 664 12.51 -26.66 10.70
CA VAL A 664 11.42 -26.18 11.57
C VAL A 664 11.96 -26.14 13.00
N GLU A 665 12.81 -25.14 13.28
CA GLU A 665 13.62 -25.11 14.51
C GLU A 665 13.37 -23.86 15.39
N GLY A 666 12.31 -23.09 15.09
CA GLY A 666 12.14 -21.77 15.68
C GLY A 666 13.06 -20.72 15.05
N TYR A 667 12.93 -19.49 15.48
CA TYR A 667 13.80 -18.42 15.00
C TYR A 667 14.91 -18.10 16.00
N PRO A 668 16.20 -18.17 15.60
CA PRO A 668 17.33 -17.77 16.44
C PRO A 668 17.20 -16.35 17.02
N ALA A 669 16.54 -15.45 16.28
CA ALA A 669 16.29 -14.10 16.74
C ALA A 669 15.40 -14.06 18.00
N ASN A 670 14.51 -15.04 18.15
CA ASN A 670 13.60 -15.14 19.28
C ASN A 670 14.24 -15.76 20.53
N ASP A 671 15.43 -16.35 20.42
CA ASP A 671 16.11 -16.97 21.56
C ASP A 671 16.31 -16.00 22.73
N ILE A 672 16.62 -14.75 22.44
CA ILE A 672 16.81 -13.71 23.48
C ILE A 672 15.54 -13.46 24.30
N LEU A 673 14.35 -13.68 23.72
CA LEU A 673 13.06 -13.47 24.38
C LEU A 673 12.82 -14.47 25.53
N PHE A 674 13.48 -15.62 25.49
CA PHE A 674 13.43 -16.68 26.51
C PHE A 674 14.63 -16.64 27.46
N GLN A 675 15.73 -16.00 27.03
CA GLN A 675 16.99 -15.99 27.79
C GLN A 675 17.18 -14.74 28.64
N ALA A 676 16.47 -13.65 28.31
CA ALA A 676 16.60 -12.38 29.01
C ALA A 676 15.90 -12.41 30.37
N ASP A 677 16.60 -11.95 31.42
CA ASP A 677 16.08 -11.73 32.75
C ASP A 677 15.73 -10.24 32.96
N GLU A 678 15.13 -9.93 34.11
CA GLU A 678 14.74 -8.55 34.50
C GLU A 678 15.96 -7.61 34.51
N ARG A 679 17.15 -8.10 34.88
CA ARG A 679 18.38 -7.31 34.87
C ARG A 679 18.75 -6.89 33.45
N LYS A 680 18.63 -7.80 32.49
CA LYS A 680 18.88 -7.50 31.07
C LYS A 680 17.87 -6.48 30.54
N ILE A 681 16.59 -6.62 30.90
CA ILE A 681 15.54 -5.67 30.52
C ILE A 681 15.83 -4.27 31.07
N ALA A 682 16.20 -4.17 32.36
CA ALA A 682 16.56 -2.88 32.97
C ALA A 682 17.79 -2.24 32.28
N GLN A 683 18.83 -3.02 31.96
CA GLN A 683 19.99 -2.54 31.22
C GLN A 683 19.61 -2.02 29.81
N LEU A 684 18.68 -2.69 29.14
CA LEU A 684 18.19 -2.25 27.83
C LEU A 684 17.38 -0.96 27.94
N LYS A 685 16.49 -0.84 28.93
CA LYS A 685 15.76 0.41 29.18
C LYS A 685 16.72 1.58 29.43
N GLU A 686 17.78 1.36 30.22
CA GLU A 686 18.81 2.36 30.46
C GLU A 686 19.58 2.74 29.19
N ALA A 687 20.02 1.74 28.41
CA ALA A 687 20.72 1.97 27.14
C ALA A 687 19.85 2.72 26.11
N PHE A 688 18.56 2.50 26.13
CA PHE A 688 17.56 3.16 25.27
C PHE A 688 17.07 4.50 25.84
N LYS A 689 17.55 4.89 27.02
CA LYS A 689 17.12 6.10 27.73
C LYS A 689 15.62 6.13 28.02
N LEU A 690 15.02 4.98 28.22
CA LEU A 690 13.65 4.84 28.62
C LEU A 690 13.52 4.95 30.14
N PRO A 691 12.45 5.55 30.68
CA PRO A 691 12.21 5.60 32.11
C PRO A 691 12.01 4.19 32.67
N GLN A 692 12.60 3.93 33.84
CA GLN A 692 12.55 2.62 34.51
C GLN A 692 11.19 2.37 35.17
N ASP A 693 10.53 3.41 35.60
CA ASP A 693 9.27 3.44 36.36
C ASP A 693 8.01 3.43 35.51
N LYS A 694 8.14 3.64 34.19
CA LYS A 694 6.99 3.62 33.27
C LYS A 694 6.97 2.34 32.44
N LYS A 695 5.74 1.93 32.07
CA LYS A 695 5.52 0.87 31.09
C LYS A 695 5.76 1.40 29.67
N VAL A 696 6.19 0.51 28.80
CA VAL A 696 6.55 0.87 27.43
C VAL A 696 5.55 0.27 26.45
N ILE A 697 4.95 1.12 25.63
CA ILE A 697 4.14 0.73 24.49
C ILE A 697 5.02 0.74 23.25
N LEU A 698 5.14 -0.40 22.57
CA LEU A 698 5.81 -0.46 21.27
C LEU A 698 4.80 -0.27 20.15
N TYR A 699 4.91 0.81 19.38
CA TYR A 699 4.12 1.02 18.16
C TYR A 699 4.94 0.65 16.92
N ALA A 700 4.56 -0.46 16.27
CA ALA A 700 5.29 -1.04 15.15
C ALA A 700 4.34 -1.32 13.95
N PRO A 701 3.86 -0.29 13.24
CA PRO A 701 2.94 -0.44 12.12
C PRO A 701 3.65 -0.96 10.86
N THR A 702 2.88 -1.63 9.99
CA THR A 702 3.34 -2.06 8.67
C THR A 702 3.44 -0.88 7.71
N TRP A 703 4.46 -0.90 6.88
CA TRP A 703 4.61 -0.04 5.73
C TRP A 703 3.51 -0.29 4.68
N ARG A 704 2.98 0.79 4.06
CA ARG A 704 2.01 0.72 2.97
C ARG A 704 2.73 0.90 1.63
N ASP A 705 2.66 -0.14 0.79
CA ASP A 705 3.35 -0.17 -0.51
C ASP A 705 2.68 0.71 -1.58
N ASP A 706 1.43 1.12 -1.37
CA ASP A 706 0.57 1.84 -2.30
C ASP A 706 0.53 3.37 -2.08
N ASN A 707 0.98 3.85 -0.94
CA ASN A 707 1.03 5.28 -0.62
C ASN A 707 2.32 5.94 -1.15
N PHE A 708 2.53 5.91 -2.47
CA PHE A 708 3.64 6.63 -3.09
C PHE A 708 3.14 7.63 -4.14
N LEU A 709 3.52 8.87 -4.00
CA LEU A 709 3.29 9.92 -5.00
C LEU A 709 4.18 9.74 -6.24
N LYS A 710 5.38 9.19 -6.09
CA LYS A 710 6.34 8.83 -7.14
C LYS A 710 7.27 7.71 -6.68
N LYS A 711 7.89 7.00 -7.63
CA LYS A 711 8.94 5.99 -7.40
C LYS A 711 10.02 6.52 -6.45
N GLY A 712 9.90 6.19 -5.15
CA GLY A 712 10.82 6.60 -4.09
C GLY A 712 10.34 7.71 -3.14
N TYR A 713 9.15 8.29 -3.34
CA TYR A 713 8.56 9.28 -2.45
C TYR A 713 7.25 8.76 -1.88
N TYR A 714 7.25 8.54 -0.58
CA TYR A 714 6.12 8.02 0.17
C TYR A 714 5.63 9.10 1.12
N GLN A 715 4.35 9.43 1.04
CA GLN A 715 3.70 10.28 2.03
C GLN A 715 2.88 9.37 2.95
N MET A 716 3.34 9.15 4.15
CA MET A 716 2.56 8.46 5.14
C MET A 716 2.40 9.33 6.38
N LYS A 717 1.17 9.69 6.68
CA LYS A 717 0.81 10.38 7.92
C LYS A 717 0.68 9.32 9.02
N MET A 718 1.25 9.58 10.19
CA MET A 718 1.00 8.75 11.36
C MET A 718 -0.48 8.82 11.72
N GLN A 719 -1.12 7.65 11.82
CA GLN A 719 -2.54 7.55 12.09
C GLN A 719 -2.85 7.51 13.61
N LEU A 720 -1.88 7.11 14.41
CA LEU A 720 -2.00 7.14 15.87
C LEU A 720 -1.78 8.58 16.35
N ASP A 721 -2.77 9.13 17.04
CA ASP A 721 -2.70 10.47 17.61
C ASP A 721 -1.88 10.45 18.90
N LEU A 722 -0.62 10.93 18.81
CA LEU A 722 0.31 10.96 19.96
C LEU A 722 -0.13 11.94 21.05
N GLN A 723 -0.82 13.01 20.70
CA GLN A 723 -1.29 13.98 21.69
C GLN A 723 -2.37 13.35 22.57
N MET A 724 -3.35 12.71 21.93
CA MET A 724 -4.41 12.00 22.65
C MET A 724 -3.85 10.86 23.53
N MET A 725 -2.84 10.13 23.00
CA MET A 725 -2.15 9.07 23.76
C MET A 725 -1.40 9.63 24.97
N LYS A 726 -0.69 10.74 24.82
CA LYS A 726 0.06 11.40 25.89
C LYS A 726 -0.87 11.91 27.00
N GLU A 727 -1.98 12.54 26.63
CA GLU A 727 -2.96 13.05 27.59
C GLU A 727 -3.62 11.93 28.40
N ALA A 728 -3.93 10.80 27.73
CA ALA A 728 -4.67 9.70 28.38
C ALA A 728 -3.79 8.70 29.15
N LEU A 729 -2.52 8.53 28.77
CA LEU A 729 -1.65 7.44 29.24
C LEU A 729 -0.26 7.91 29.72
N GLY A 730 0.09 9.17 29.52
CA GLY A 730 1.45 9.67 29.75
C GLY A 730 1.98 9.57 31.17
N ASP A 731 1.09 9.42 32.18
CA ASP A 731 1.49 9.22 33.58
C ASP A 731 2.10 7.83 33.80
N GLU A 732 1.53 6.78 33.18
CA GLU A 732 1.94 5.39 33.41
C GLU A 732 2.80 4.83 32.26
N TYR A 733 2.67 5.37 31.06
CA TYR A 733 3.26 4.81 29.86
C TYR A 733 4.14 5.79 29.11
N VAL A 734 5.09 5.22 28.39
CA VAL A 734 5.80 5.88 27.29
C VAL A 734 5.66 5.07 26.01
N ILE A 735 5.80 5.71 24.85
CA ILE A 735 5.66 5.04 23.57
C ILE A 735 6.98 4.97 22.83
N ALA A 736 7.36 3.76 22.42
CA ALA A 736 8.50 3.46 21.57
C ALA A 736 8.01 3.32 20.12
N LEU A 737 8.40 4.25 19.26
CA LEU A 737 8.01 4.29 17.86
C LEU A 737 9.01 3.49 17.01
N ARG A 738 8.54 2.41 16.39
CA ARG A 738 9.31 1.60 15.43
C ARG A 738 8.68 1.69 14.05
N MET A 739 8.84 2.81 13.42
CA MET A 739 8.23 3.14 12.13
C MET A 739 9.24 2.99 11.00
N HIS A 740 8.75 3.06 9.76
CA HIS A 740 9.65 3.20 8.64
C HIS A 740 10.31 4.59 8.68
N TYR A 741 11.62 4.67 8.42
CA TYR A 741 12.40 5.91 8.53
C TYR A 741 11.84 7.09 7.71
N LEU A 742 11.18 6.82 6.57
CA LEU A 742 10.55 7.84 5.74
C LEU A 742 9.34 8.52 6.42
N ILE A 743 8.73 7.89 7.41
CA ILE A 743 7.62 8.46 8.17
C ILE A 743 8.16 9.38 9.27
N MET A 744 9.19 8.93 9.96
CA MET A 744 9.79 9.66 11.08
C MET A 744 10.41 11.00 10.67
N ASP A 745 10.91 11.10 9.43
CA ASP A 745 11.44 12.35 8.88
C ASP A 745 10.41 13.51 8.87
N ASN A 746 9.11 13.19 9.01
CA ASN A 746 8.01 14.16 8.96
C ASN A 746 7.31 14.40 10.32
N ILE A 747 7.80 13.79 11.42
CA ILE A 747 7.18 13.93 12.74
C ILE A 747 8.11 14.72 13.67
N ASP A 748 7.61 15.84 14.19
CA ASP A 748 8.33 16.60 15.23
C ASP A 748 8.05 16.00 16.62
N LEU A 749 8.98 15.22 17.11
CA LEU A 749 8.85 14.58 18.43
C LEU A 749 9.16 15.52 19.60
N ARG A 750 9.61 16.75 19.36
CA ARG A 750 9.92 17.71 20.44
C ARG A 750 8.69 18.03 21.31
N GLU A 751 7.51 18.04 20.70
CA GLU A 751 6.24 18.25 21.40
C GLU A 751 5.89 17.08 22.34
N TYR A 752 6.47 15.90 22.11
CA TYR A 752 6.23 14.66 22.84
C TYR A 752 7.42 14.21 23.67
N GLU A 753 8.36 15.12 23.96
CA GLU A 753 9.54 14.81 24.78
C GLU A 753 9.13 14.21 26.14
N GLY A 754 9.81 13.14 26.56
CA GLY A 754 9.51 12.38 27.77
C GLY A 754 8.33 11.39 27.63
N PHE A 755 7.60 11.37 26.50
CA PHE A 755 6.55 10.43 26.23
C PHE A 755 6.84 9.54 25.00
N ALA A 756 7.24 10.12 23.85
CA ALA A 756 7.51 9.38 22.62
C ALA A 756 9.00 9.33 22.30
N TYR A 757 9.48 8.14 21.96
CA TYR A 757 10.88 7.84 21.66
C TYR A 757 11.01 7.18 20.31
N ASP A 758 11.92 7.69 19.45
CA ASP A 758 12.17 7.14 18.12
C ASP A 758 13.18 5.99 18.14
N PHE A 759 12.73 4.83 17.76
CA PHE A 759 13.52 3.62 17.57
C PHE A 759 13.46 3.09 16.13
N SER A 760 13.12 3.92 15.17
CA SER A 760 12.90 3.53 13.76
C SER A 760 14.18 3.09 13.05
N ALA A 761 15.36 3.52 13.51
CA ALA A 761 16.64 3.15 12.94
C ALA A 761 17.64 2.68 14.03
N ASN A 762 18.56 1.80 13.63
CA ASN A 762 19.72 1.38 14.43
C ASN A 762 19.44 0.63 15.76
N TYR A 763 18.22 0.14 15.96
CA TYR A 763 17.86 -0.64 17.13
C TYR A 763 17.37 -2.04 16.71
N ASP A 764 17.71 -3.05 17.51
CA ASP A 764 17.24 -4.42 17.29
C ASP A 764 15.79 -4.55 17.76
N ILE A 765 14.94 -5.12 16.92
CA ILE A 765 13.52 -5.24 17.22
C ILE A 765 13.26 -6.21 18.39
N GLN A 766 14.06 -7.26 18.54
CA GLN A 766 13.93 -8.20 19.65
C GLN A 766 14.25 -7.55 20.99
N GLU A 767 15.23 -6.64 21.03
CA GLU A 767 15.52 -5.85 22.23
C GLU A 767 14.39 -4.87 22.56
N LEU A 768 13.72 -4.31 21.54
CA LEU A 768 12.52 -3.49 21.73
C LEU A 768 11.35 -4.31 22.25
N TYR A 769 11.19 -5.56 21.79
CA TYR A 769 10.17 -6.45 22.35
C TYR A 769 10.40 -6.70 23.84
N LEU A 770 11.64 -6.92 24.26
CA LEU A 770 11.97 -7.17 25.67
C LEU A 770 11.60 -6.01 26.59
N VAL A 771 11.83 -4.77 26.16
CA VAL A 771 11.56 -3.58 26.98
C VAL A 771 10.10 -3.13 26.94
N SER A 772 9.30 -3.61 25.98
CA SER A 772 7.91 -3.20 25.81
C SER A 772 6.95 -4.09 26.60
N ASP A 773 5.97 -3.49 27.22
CA ASP A 773 4.92 -4.16 28.00
C ASP A 773 3.69 -4.47 27.15
N ILE A 774 3.43 -3.65 26.13
CA ILE A 774 2.32 -3.77 25.18
C ILE A 774 2.86 -3.51 23.77
N MET A 775 2.35 -4.23 22.79
CA MET A 775 2.61 -3.92 21.38
C MET A 775 1.33 -3.44 20.69
N ILE A 776 1.43 -2.32 19.98
CA ILE A 776 0.42 -1.87 19.01
C ILE A 776 1.00 -2.11 17.62
N THR A 777 0.31 -2.88 16.83
CA THR A 777 0.71 -3.19 15.45
C THR A 777 -0.53 -3.29 14.56
N ASP A 778 -0.34 -3.68 13.31
CA ASP A 778 -1.40 -3.91 12.34
C ASP A 778 -1.18 -5.27 11.62
N TYR A 779 -1.08 -5.27 10.30
CA TYR A 779 -0.84 -6.48 9.48
C TYR A 779 0.64 -6.87 9.41
N SER A 780 1.32 -6.87 10.54
CA SER A 780 2.75 -7.10 10.64
C SER A 780 3.10 -8.50 11.15
N SER A 781 4.11 -9.12 10.56
CA SER A 781 4.66 -10.38 11.08
C SER A 781 5.32 -10.26 12.46
N THR A 782 5.52 -9.05 12.96
CA THR A 782 6.06 -8.80 14.32
C THR A 782 5.21 -9.42 15.41
N MET A 783 3.90 -9.57 15.17
CA MET A 783 2.99 -10.21 16.14
C MET A 783 3.39 -11.65 16.48
N PHE A 784 3.93 -12.40 15.48
CA PHE A 784 4.33 -13.78 15.71
C PHE A 784 5.58 -13.87 16.60
N ASP A 785 6.50 -12.94 16.46
CA ASP A 785 7.70 -12.89 17.31
C ASP A 785 7.35 -12.40 18.72
N TYR A 786 6.56 -11.32 18.80
CA TYR A 786 6.16 -10.73 20.08
C TYR A 786 5.30 -11.67 20.96
N ALA A 787 4.48 -12.51 20.34
CA ALA A 787 3.65 -13.50 21.04
C ALA A 787 4.46 -14.47 21.91
N ASN A 788 5.77 -14.65 21.64
CA ASN A 788 6.65 -15.44 22.51
C ASN A 788 6.73 -14.89 23.94
N LEU A 789 6.52 -13.60 24.12
CA LEU A 789 6.53 -12.96 25.44
C LEU A 789 5.22 -13.12 26.20
N LYS A 790 4.15 -13.60 25.54
CA LYS A 790 2.79 -13.68 26.10
C LYS A 790 2.32 -12.35 26.70
N ARG A 791 2.73 -11.23 26.08
CA ARG A 791 2.34 -9.88 26.42
C ARG A 791 1.23 -9.38 25.49
N PRO A 792 0.41 -8.40 25.91
CA PRO A 792 -0.72 -7.90 25.13
C PRO A 792 -0.32 -7.36 23.77
N ILE A 793 -1.12 -7.69 22.75
CA ILE A 793 -1.02 -7.15 21.39
C ILE A 793 -2.35 -6.47 21.07
N ILE A 794 -2.29 -5.23 20.62
CA ILE A 794 -3.45 -4.47 20.13
C ILE A 794 -3.28 -4.24 18.64
N PHE A 795 -4.29 -4.59 17.85
CA PHE A 795 -4.24 -4.48 16.40
C PHE A 795 -4.94 -3.20 15.94
N PHE A 796 -4.13 -2.17 15.64
CA PHE A 796 -4.63 -0.89 15.14
C PHE A 796 -4.74 -0.92 13.62
N THR A 797 -5.92 -1.27 13.12
CA THR A 797 -6.20 -1.61 11.73
C THR A 797 -7.20 -0.63 11.10
N TYR A 798 -6.89 0.65 11.10
CA TYR A 798 -7.74 1.75 10.61
C TYR A 798 -8.19 1.59 9.15
N ASP A 799 -7.52 0.76 8.37
CA ASP A 799 -7.72 0.56 6.92
C ASP A 799 -7.97 -0.92 6.54
N ILE A 800 -8.49 -1.75 7.47
CA ILE A 800 -8.60 -3.20 7.29
C ILE A 800 -9.39 -3.59 6.05
N ASP A 801 -10.49 -2.90 5.77
CA ASP A 801 -11.36 -3.21 4.64
C ASP A 801 -10.64 -2.99 3.29
N THR A 802 -9.92 -1.88 3.16
CA THR A 802 -9.11 -1.58 1.97
C THR A 802 -7.89 -2.49 1.86
N TYR A 803 -7.26 -2.80 3.00
CA TYR A 803 -6.03 -3.58 3.01
C TYR A 803 -6.24 -5.05 2.66
N ARG A 804 -7.33 -5.65 3.16
CA ARG A 804 -7.70 -7.05 2.87
C ARG A 804 -7.97 -7.26 1.39
N ASP A 805 -8.75 -6.36 0.78
CA ASP A 805 -9.34 -6.57 -0.54
C ASP A 805 -8.42 -6.11 -1.68
N SER A 806 -7.49 -5.17 -1.46
CA SER A 806 -6.74 -4.52 -2.54
C SER A 806 -5.25 -4.85 -2.63
N LEU A 807 -4.58 -5.32 -1.55
CA LEU A 807 -3.11 -5.37 -1.56
C LEU A 807 -2.48 -6.76 -1.62
N ARG A 808 -2.82 -7.68 -0.73
CA ARG A 808 -2.23 -9.05 -0.71
C ARG A 808 -3.05 -9.93 0.21
N GLY A 809 -3.88 -10.79 -0.19
CA GLY A 809 -4.62 -11.70 0.69
C GLY A 809 -3.78 -12.29 1.85
N PHE A 810 -4.42 -12.64 2.95
CA PHE A 810 -3.79 -13.27 4.12
C PHE A 810 -3.77 -14.78 3.97
N TYR A 811 -2.86 -15.44 4.69
CA TYR A 811 -2.79 -16.90 4.76
C TYR A 811 -3.71 -17.54 5.81
N PHE A 812 -4.28 -16.72 6.69
CA PHE A 812 -5.25 -17.15 7.70
C PHE A 812 -6.28 -16.06 7.96
N ASP A 813 -7.36 -16.39 8.64
CA ASP A 813 -8.44 -15.46 8.98
C ASP A 813 -7.99 -14.56 10.14
N PHE A 814 -7.42 -13.40 9.76
CA PHE A 814 -6.84 -12.48 10.73
C PHE A 814 -7.87 -11.97 11.75
N GLU A 815 -9.10 -11.72 11.32
CA GLU A 815 -10.16 -11.18 12.19
C GLU A 815 -10.60 -12.19 13.26
N LYS A 816 -10.57 -13.49 12.92
CA LYS A 816 -10.94 -14.56 13.87
C LYS A 816 -9.80 -15.09 14.72
N GLU A 817 -8.57 -15.01 14.23
CA GLU A 817 -7.42 -15.65 14.87
C GLU A 817 -6.46 -14.65 15.54
N ALA A 818 -6.70 -13.34 15.44
CA ALA A 818 -5.84 -12.35 16.08
C ALA A 818 -5.86 -12.50 17.61
N PRO A 819 -4.69 -12.56 18.29
CA PRO A 819 -4.63 -12.79 19.72
C PRO A 819 -4.83 -11.50 20.54
N GLY A 820 -5.73 -10.64 20.14
CA GLY A 820 -6.02 -9.38 20.83
C GLY A 820 -6.98 -8.49 20.06
N PRO A 821 -7.42 -7.38 20.65
CA PRO A 821 -8.47 -6.53 20.10
C PRO A 821 -8.05 -5.89 18.79
N ILE A 822 -8.96 -5.90 17.83
CA ILE A 822 -8.86 -5.22 16.54
C ILE A 822 -9.60 -3.89 16.66
N VAL A 823 -8.88 -2.79 16.51
CA VAL A 823 -9.39 -1.42 16.74
C VAL A 823 -9.04 -0.52 15.56
N LYS A 824 -9.86 0.49 15.29
CA LYS A 824 -9.75 1.36 14.13
C LYS A 824 -9.39 2.81 14.45
N THR A 825 -9.55 3.23 15.70
CA THR A 825 -9.30 4.62 16.14
C THR A 825 -8.34 4.70 17.32
N THR A 826 -7.65 5.83 17.48
CA THR A 826 -6.76 6.07 18.62
C THR A 826 -7.52 5.99 19.96
N ARG A 827 -8.78 6.42 19.98
CA ARG A 827 -9.65 6.34 21.19
C ARG A 827 -9.89 4.88 21.60
N GLU A 828 -10.14 4.01 20.65
CA GLU A 828 -10.28 2.57 20.92
C GLU A 828 -8.97 1.94 21.39
N VAL A 829 -7.82 2.36 20.83
CA VAL A 829 -6.49 1.94 21.32
C VAL A 829 -6.32 2.31 22.79
N ILE A 830 -6.62 3.56 23.15
CA ILE A 830 -6.54 4.05 24.55
C ILE A 830 -7.46 3.22 25.44
N SER A 831 -8.71 3.04 25.02
CA SER A 831 -9.68 2.23 25.77
C SER A 831 -9.20 0.79 25.97
N ALA A 832 -8.61 0.18 24.97
CA ALA A 832 -8.04 -1.16 25.07
C ALA A 832 -6.88 -1.23 26.07
N ILE A 833 -6.01 -0.20 26.12
CA ILE A 833 -4.91 -0.17 27.09
C ILE A 833 -5.45 0.03 28.52
N GLN A 834 -6.42 0.91 28.71
CA GLN A 834 -7.02 1.17 30.02
C GLN A 834 -7.82 -0.02 30.57
N ASN A 835 -8.44 -0.81 29.70
CA ASN A 835 -9.24 -1.99 30.06
C ASN A 835 -8.49 -3.32 29.85
N LEU A 836 -7.16 -3.31 29.90
CA LEU A 836 -6.30 -4.43 29.53
C LEU A 836 -6.67 -5.75 30.24
N SER A 837 -6.94 -5.70 31.55
CA SER A 837 -7.25 -6.89 32.34
C SER A 837 -8.59 -7.54 31.97
N ALA A 838 -9.57 -6.73 31.55
CA ALA A 838 -10.89 -7.23 31.19
C ALA A 838 -10.85 -8.00 29.86
N TRP A 839 -10.42 -7.33 28.75
CA TRP A 839 -10.43 -8.01 27.44
C TRP A 839 -9.41 -9.15 27.35
N ARG A 840 -8.33 -9.10 28.11
CA ARG A 840 -7.34 -10.17 28.08
C ARG A 840 -7.88 -11.50 28.60
N GLN A 841 -8.85 -11.45 29.49
CA GLN A 841 -9.56 -12.64 29.92
C GLN A 841 -10.42 -13.23 28.77
N ASP A 842 -11.07 -12.35 27.99
CA ASP A 842 -11.87 -12.77 26.85
C ASP A 842 -11.03 -13.35 25.71
N TYR A 843 -9.81 -12.82 25.51
CA TYR A 843 -8.87 -13.27 24.46
C TYR A 843 -7.95 -14.42 24.87
N HIS A 844 -8.04 -14.89 26.12
CA HIS A 844 -7.12 -15.91 26.64
C HIS A 844 -7.04 -17.17 25.78
N ASP A 845 -8.16 -17.70 25.33
CA ASP A 845 -8.21 -18.91 24.51
C ASP A 845 -7.61 -18.67 23.11
N LEU A 846 -7.80 -17.48 22.54
CA LEU A 846 -7.20 -17.08 21.29
C LEU A 846 -5.68 -16.87 21.42
N GLU A 847 -5.20 -16.22 22.50
CA GLU A 847 -3.77 -16.08 22.80
C GLU A 847 -3.08 -17.46 22.89
N GLU A 848 -3.70 -18.40 23.63
CA GLU A 848 -3.15 -19.75 23.79
C GLU A 848 -3.24 -20.59 22.48
N ALA A 849 -4.31 -20.44 21.69
CA ALA A 849 -4.44 -21.09 20.39
C ALA A 849 -3.39 -20.56 19.41
N PHE A 850 -3.19 -19.22 19.40
CA PHE A 850 -2.20 -18.55 18.59
C PHE A 850 -0.78 -19.00 18.97
N TYR A 851 -0.45 -19.00 20.26
CA TYR A 851 0.83 -19.48 20.76
C TYR A 851 1.10 -20.94 20.38
N ARG A 852 0.13 -21.84 20.57
CA ARG A 852 0.25 -23.26 20.18
C ARG A 852 0.44 -23.44 18.68
N LYS A 853 -0.16 -22.59 17.85
CA LYS A 853 -0.07 -22.66 16.39
C LYS A 853 1.27 -22.14 15.88
N PHE A 854 1.77 -21.03 16.42
CA PHE A 854 2.86 -20.27 15.82
C PHE A 854 4.17 -20.28 16.64
N ASN A 855 4.13 -20.42 17.96
CA ASN A 855 5.25 -20.13 18.84
C ASN A 855 5.80 -21.34 19.62
N HIS A 856 5.13 -22.49 19.56
CA HIS A 856 5.44 -23.66 20.39
C HIS A 856 6.84 -24.27 20.19
N ILE A 857 7.52 -23.93 19.11
CA ILE A 857 8.88 -24.42 18.79
C ILE A 857 9.96 -23.48 19.33
N ASP A 858 9.65 -22.20 19.49
CA ASP A 858 10.58 -21.22 20.07
C ASP A 858 10.76 -21.52 21.55
N ASP A 859 11.99 -21.86 21.97
CA ASP A 859 12.34 -22.25 23.34
C ASP A 859 13.65 -21.66 23.85
N GLY A 860 14.17 -20.67 23.10
CA GLY A 860 15.45 -20.03 23.43
C GLY A 860 16.70 -20.82 23.01
N LYS A 861 16.56 -21.87 22.17
CA LYS A 861 17.68 -22.73 21.72
C LYS A 861 17.69 -22.92 20.19
N ALA A 862 16.95 -22.14 19.43
CA ALA A 862 16.90 -22.25 17.98
C ALA A 862 18.25 -22.03 17.31
N ALA A 863 19.04 -21.06 17.78
CA ALA A 863 20.37 -20.80 17.26
C ALA A 863 21.28 -22.04 17.41
N LYS A 864 21.23 -22.72 18.57
CA LYS A 864 21.98 -23.94 18.80
C LYS A 864 21.60 -25.03 17.80
N ARG A 865 20.30 -25.34 17.68
CA ARG A 865 19.81 -26.37 16.76
C ARG A 865 20.21 -26.11 15.32
N VAL A 866 20.06 -24.89 14.87
CA VAL A 866 20.42 -24.46 13.50
C VAL A 866 21.93 -24.61 13.27
N VAL A 867 22.78 -24.18 14.21
CA VAL A 867 24.25 -24.31 14.10
C VAL A 867 24.66 -25.77 14.08
N ASP A 868 24.13 -26.60 14.97
CA ASP A 868 24.41 -28.03 15.00
C ASP A 868 24.07 -28.72 13.67
N ILE A 869 22.93 -28.37 13.01
CA ILE A 869 22.50 -28.93 11.72
C ILE A 869 23.46 -28.51 10.60
N ILE A 870 23.76 -27.21 10.47
CA ILE A 870 24.56 -26.71 9.34
C ILE A 870 26.03 -27.09 9.43
N LEU A 871 26.55 -27.41 10.63
CA LEU A 871 27.94 -27.82 10.85
C LEU A 871 28.14 -29.35 10.81
N LYS A 872 27.22 -30.17 11.35
CA LYS A 872 27.32 -31.65 11.36
C LYS A 872 27.48 -32.26 9.97
N GLN A 873 26.79 -31.80 8.97
CA GLN A 873 26.91 -32.31 7.60
C GLN A 873 28.28 -32.07 6.94
N LYS A 874 29.12 -31.22 7.50
CA LYS A 874 30.49 -30.98 6.99
C LYS A 874 31.56 -31.90 7.60
N GLU A 875 31.26 -32.50 8.68
CA GLU A 875 32.14 -33.54 9.28
C GLU A 875 31.97 -34.87 8.58
N ASP A 876 30.76 -35.11 7.99
CA ASP A 876 30.42 -36.36 7.29
C ASP A 876 30.66 -36.32 5.77
N SER A 877 31.07 -35.14 5.20
CA SER A 877 31.36 -34.91 3.77
C SER A 877 32.81 -34.47 3.55
#